data_e86b65d84b6ea16a39765620e3e32330
#
_entry.id   e86b65d84b6ea16a39765620e3e32330
#
_cell.length_a   1.000
_cell.length_b   1.000
_cell.length_c   1.000
_cell.angle_alpha   90.00
_cell.angle_beta   90.00
_cell.angle_gamma   90.00
#
_symmetry.space_group_name_H-M   'P 1'
#
loop_
_entity.id
_entity.type
_entity.pdbx_description
1 polymer ?
#
loop_
_entity_poly.entity_id
_entity_poly.type
_entity_poly.pdbx_seq_one_letter_code
_entity_poly.pdbx_strand_id
1 'polypeptide(L)'
;MFVFDQLRSRDIPIRVMTVFILCCMLLLTVNLWRLQVSAGNDYRDRQENQSIRAVRLPATRGRILDRHQQPLAMNRLRFDVHMYIDELRPLFYTHYMRLKAGRRMSRFEQDELGREARYQVVSNLTMQVSLRLGQPQVLGKEKFHTHYYKRRYRPMTMMQDLSPGQVARFVEQVHTVPGVDLTVNPVRTYPNGDMAFHTLGYLRRDDAPDSGREMPFHFRYRLPDYIGVDGLEGVYDELLRGEAGAKAIRVNNISYRTSEEVWAWPESGYDMALSLDRDIQLAAEAALQANGPETRGAVVVMDPRTGDLLAMVSLPGFDSNKFISGFSRAEIAQLNDERLNRWLNRATGSGGVAYPPGSIFKLISSVAYLEEGLIDPAKKVYNPGYFRNQRLYPHYSLDDTAPPGDYDFIRAFKRSSNTYFIHYALTPDGRIDQWRQGKRILLDWGNRFRLGRKTVLKLSASLPSPVREGSGYFPARDNKFKKKNQFGEQIGWAAGDVANLCIGQGEITVTPLQMAVMTSAVANGGKVLQPRLVKRVDSRQAFGQARNQVIPVKVLNNLNLKRETVELLHKAMLADVADRDGSGRAAQVPGFTICGKTGTAQKKVPTGKFHPRSAVRLFRTDHITWFVSFAPVESPQYAVVVMVESGESGASTCAPIAGRIYRAIRHLERERKKGGPRLAKR
;
A
#
# COMPACT_ATOMS: atom_id res chain seq x y z
N MET A 1 81.43 -55.70 -45.01
CA MET A 1 81.37 -55.64 -43.55
C MET A 1 81.86 -54.29 -42.99
N PHE A 2 82.27 -53.34 -43.82
CA PHE A 2 82.75 -51.98 -43.38
C PHE A 2 81.77 -50.80 -43.43
N VAL A 3 80.58 -51.01 -43.97
CA VAL A 3 79.60 -49.91 -44.09
C VAL A 3 78.66 -49.83 -42.87
N PHE A 4 78.55 -50.93 -42.12
CA PHE A 4 77.67 -50.97 -40.94
C PHE A 4 78.28 -50.41 -39.66
N ASP A 5 79.66 -50.41 -39.56
CA ASP A 5 80.30 -49.83 -38.35
C ASP A 5 80.44 -48.34 -38.34
N GLN A 6 80.43 -47.65 -39.49
CA GLN A 6 80.45 -46.21 -39.54
C GLN A 6 79.08 -45.52 -39.23
N LEU A 7 78.02 -46.29 -39.33
CA LEU A 7 76.66 -45.80 -38.94
C LEU A 7 76.45 -45.88 -37.44
N ARG A 8 77.26 -46.73 -36.72
CA ARG A 8 77.04 -46.94 -35.28
C ARG A 8 77.46 -45.80 -34.36
N SER A 9 78.46 -45.00 -34.75
CA SER A 9 78.97 -43.89 -33.91
C SER A 9 78.36 -42.54 -34.19
N ARG A 10 77.66 -42.40 -35.34
CA ARG A 10 76.90 -41.10 -35.69
C ARG A 10 75.43 -41.07 -35.23
N ASP A 11 74.97 -42.22 -34.70
CA ASP A 11 73.54 -42.37 -34.39
C ASP A 11 73.12 -41.84 -32.98
N ILE A 12 74.07 -41.50 -32.12
CA ILE A 12 73.74 -41.00 -30.77
C ILE A 12 72.88 -39.78 -30.81
N PRO A 13 73.24 -38.72 -31.56
CA PRO A 13 72.37 -37.50 -31.61
C PRO A 13 71.00 -37.83 -32.26
N ILE A 14 70.96 -38.74 -33.26
CA ILE A 14 69.73 -39.16 -33.90
C ILE A 14 68.84 -39.93 -32.89
N ARG A 15 69.39 -40.83 -32.12
CA ARG A 15 68.69 -41.59 -31.07
C ARG A 15 68.24 -40.71 -29.95
N VAL A 16 69.06 -39.74 -29.51
CA VAL A 16 68.65 -38.72 -28.51
C VAL A 16 67.50 -37.86 -29.04
N MET A 17 67.59 -37.42 -30.31
CA MET A 17 66.52 -36.65 -30.94
C MET A 17 65.21 -37.50 -31.10
N THR A 18 65.37 -38.78 -31.48
CA THR A 18 64.24 -39.71 -31.57
C THR A 18 63.55 -39.93 -30.21
N VAL A 19 64.32 -40.17 -29.16
CA VAL A 19 63.79 -40.28 -27.79
C VAL A 19 63.17 -39.01 -27.34
N PHE A 20 63.75 -37.84 -27.63
CA PHE A 20 63.15 -36.54 -27.32
C PHE A 20 61.80 -36.34 -28.03
N ILE A 21 61.73 -36.68 -29.34
CA ILE A 21 60.46 -36.58 -30.12
C ILE A 21 59.43 -37.56 -29.55
N LEU A 22 59.83 -38.80 -29.19
CA LEU A 22 58.92 -39.77 -28.58
C LEU A 22 58.39 -39.30 -27.20
N CYS A 23 59.25 -38.72 -26.39
CA CYS A 23 58.87 -38.10 -25.10
C CYS A 23 57.90 -36.94 -25.31
N CYS A 24 58.14 -36.07 -26.28
CA CYS A 24 57.24 -35.00 -26.63
C CYS A 24 55.90 -35.51 -27.15
N MET A 25 55.94 -36.53 -28.01
CA MET A 25 54.68 -37.16 -28.49
C MET A 25 53.92 -37.85 -27.34
N LEU A 26 54.62 -38.54 -26.43
CA LEU A 26 54.00 -39.15 -25.26
C LEU A 26 53.37 -38.07 -24.36
N LEU A 27 54.07 -36.97 -24.08
CA LEU A 27 53.55 -35.85 -23.33
C LEU A 27 52.31 -35.22 -24.00
N LEU A 28 52.34 -35.06 -25.32
CA LEU A 28 51.22 -34.57 -26.08
C LEU A 28 50.03 -35.55 -26.01
N THR A 29 50.29 -36.84 -26.17
CA THR A 29 49.25 -37.88 -26.10
C THR A 29 48.63 -37.99 -24.71
N VAL A 30 49.45 -37.92 -23.66
CA VAL A 30 48.96 -37.90 -22.27
C VAL A 30 48.14 -36.64 -21.98
N ASN A 31 48.60 -35.47 -22.44
CA ASN A 31 47.83 -34.25 -22.31
C ASN A 31 46.51 -34.26 -23.14
N LEU A 32 46.58 -34.83 -24.34
CA LEU A 32 45.38 -34.97 -25.18
C LEU A 32 44.38 -35.94 -24.56
N TRP A 33 44.88 -37.08 -24.02
CA TRP A 33 44.02 -38.01 -23.29
C TRP A 33 43.42 -37.37 -22.04
N ARG A 34 44.21 -36.60 -21.25
CA ARG A 34 43.72 -35.87 -20.09
C ARG A 34 42.65 -34.87 -20.46
N LEU A 35 42.83 -34.11 -21.54
CA LEU A 35 41.87 -33.14 -22.02
C LEU A 35 40.59 -33.76 -22.59
N GLN A 36 40.73 -34.87 -23.36
CA GLN A 36 39.58 -35.48 -24.05
C GLN A 36 38.81 -36.49 -23.18
N VAL A 37 39.52 -37.26 -22.33
CA VAL A 37 38.88 -38.31 -21.54
C VAL A 37 38.68 -37.90 -20.11
N SER A 38 39.69 -37.41 -19.41
CA SER A 38 39.59 -37.10 -17.99
C SER A 38 38.85 -35.77 -17.73
N ALA A 39 39.12 -34.73 -18.53
CA ALA A 39 38.51 -33.43 -18.42
C ALA A 39 37.42 -33.16 -19.49
N GLY A 40 37.19 -34.15 -20.39
CA GLY A 40 36.27 -33.97 -21.52
C GLY A 40 34.84 -33.70 -21.12
N ASN A 41 34.36 -34.34 -20.07
CA ASN A 41 33.02 -34.06 -19.53
C ASN A 41 32.92 -32.66 -18.90
N ASP A 42 33.93 -32.24 -18.15
CA ASP A 42 33.96 -30.88 -17.58
C ASP A 42 34.00 -29.80 -18.66
N TYR A 43 34.70 -30.04 -19.77
CA TYR A 43 34.73 -29.10 -20.91
C TYR A 43 33.41 -29.10 -21.68
N ARG A 44 32.75 -30.26 -21.84
CA ARG A 44 31.41 -30.36 -22.42
C ARG A 44 30.38 -29.64 -21.56
N ASP A 45 30.39 -29.87 -20.26
CA ASP A 45 29.49 -29.21 -19.31
C ASP A 45 29.71 -27.70 -19.29
N ARG A 46 30.97 -27.24 -19.36
CA ARG A 46 31.30 -25.82 -19.50
C ARG A 46 30.82 -25.23 -20.83
N GLN A 47 30.94 -25.96 -21.93
CA GLN A 47 30.51 -25.55 -23.25
C GLN A 47 28.97 -25.53 -23.32
N GLU A 48 28.27 -26.49 -22.78
CA GLU A 48 26.82 -26.50 -22.66
C GLU A 48 26.34 -25.37 -21.77
N ASN A 49 26.94 -25.18 -20.61
CA ASN A 49 26.62 -24.07 -19.71
C ASN A 49 26.94 -22.71 -20.31
N GLN A 50 27.90 -22.57 -21.21
CA GLN A 50 28.16 -21.31 -21.93
C GLN A 50 27.16 -21.06 -23.06
N SER A 51 26.59 -22.10 -23.66
CA SER A 51 25.62 -21.99 -24.75
C SER A 51 24.17 -21.90 -24.28
N ILE A 52 23.89 -22.32 -23.04
CA ILE A 52 22.53 -22.23 -22.47
C ILE A 52 22.41 -20.97 -21.60
N ARG A 53 21.36 -20.22 -21.84
CA ARG A 53 20.99 -19.02 -21.06
C ARG A 53 19.64 -19.21 -20.41
N ALA A 54 19.65 -19.42 -19.11
CA ALA A 54 18.42 -19.47 -18.33
C ALA A 54 17.80 -18.07 -18.22
N VAL A 55 16.55 -17.94 -18.64
CA VAL A 55 15.74 -16.71 -18.60
C VAL A 55 14.63 -16.91 -17.58
N ARG A 56 14.53 -16.00 -16.61
CA ARG A 56 13.43 -15.99 -15.65
C ARG A 56 12.14 -15.53 -16.36
N LEU A 57 11.09 -16.33 -16.25
CA LEU A 57 9.74 -15.96 -16.71
C LEU A 57 8.94 -15.43 -15.52
N PRO A 58 8.47 -14.17 -15.55
CA PRO A 58 7.65 -13.66 -14.48
C PRO A 58 6.30 -14.40 -14.42
N ALA A 59 5.82 -14.65 -13.21
CA ALA A 59 4.50 -15.23 -13.01
C ALA A 59 3.39 -14.17 -13.17
N THR A 60 2.18 -14.61 -13.45
CA THR A 60 1.01 -13.74 -13.41
C THR A 60 0.65 -13.42 -11.97
N ARG A 61 0.64 -12.15 -11.62
CA ARG A 61 0.33 -11.69 -10.26
C ARG A 61 -1.14 -11.94 -9.91
N GLY A 62 -1.42 -12.42 -8.70
CA GLY A 62 -2.76 -12.64 -8.20
C GLY A 62 -3.63 -11.38 -8.21
N ARG A 63 -4.93 -11.53 -8.40
CA ARG A 63 -5.88 -10.42 -8.39
C ARG A 63 -6.21 -10.00 -6.96
N ILE A 64 -6.49 -8.71 -6.77
CA ILE A 64 -7.09 -8.20 -5.54
C ILE A 64 -8.54 -7.84 -5.89
N LEU A 65 -9.47 -8.46 -5.21
CA LEU A 65 -10.91 -8.36 -5.47
C LEU A 65 -11.62 -7.75 -4.28
N ASP A 66 -12.72 -7.05 -4.53
CA ASP A 66 -13.61 -6.59 -3.49
C ASP A 66 -14.48 -7.73 -2.92
N ARG A 67 -15.31 -7.44 -1.94
CA ARG A 67 -16.24 -8.42 -1.34
C ARG A 67 -17.26 -9.00 -2.32
N HIS A 68 -17.48 -8.36 -3.45
CA HIS A 68 -18.38 -8.74 -4.54
C HIS A 68 -17.65 -9.29 -5.77
N GLN A 69 -16.37 -9.67 -5.61
CA GLN A 69 -15.50 -10.20 -6.67
C GLN A 69 -15.22 -9.20 -7.81
N GLN A 70 -15.39 -7.89 -7.55
CA GLN A 70 -15.00 -6.85 -8.50
C GLN A 70 -13.51 -6.58 -8.39
N PRO A 71 -12.78 -6.45 -9.50
CA PRO A 71 -11.34 -6.25 -9.46
C PRO A 71 -10.97 -4.85 -8.93
N LEU A 72 -10.14 -4.82 -7.89
CA LEU A 72 -9.49 -3.63 -7.36
C LEU A 72 -8.08 -3.47 -7.94
N ALA A 73 -7.40 -4.60 -8.13
CA ALA A 73 -6.15 -4.68 -8.87
C ALA A 73 -6.13 -6.00 -9.66
N MET A 74 -5.77 -5.92 -10.94
CA MET A 74 -5.76 -7.04 -11.88
C MET A 74 -4.60 -6.92 -12.86
N ASN A 75 -4.42 -7.92 -13.70
CA ASN A 75 -3.44 -7.83 -14.79
C ASN A 75 -4.19 -7.67 -16.11
N ARG A 76 -3.71 -6.77 -16.95
CA ARG A 76 -4.11 -6.69 -18.36
C ARG A 76 -2.98 -7.19 -19.25
N LEU A 77 -3.32 -7.74 -20.35
CA LEU A 77 -2.33 -8.10 -21.37
C LEU A 77 -1.84 -6.82 -22.04
N ARG A 78 -0.52 -6.66 -22.08
CA ARG A 78 0.15 -5.60 -22.80
C ARG A 78 0.97 -6.20 -23.93
N PHE A 79 0.79 -5.67 -25.10
CA PHE A 79 1.50 -6.07 -26.31
C PHE A 79 2.65 -5.11 -26.55
N ASP A 80 3.88 -5.62 -26.50
CA ASP A 80 5.10 -4.85 -26.68
C ASP A 80 5.87 -5.38 -27.88
N VAL A 81 6.41 -4.48 -28.72
CA VAL A 81 7.30 -4.85 -29.84
C VAL A 81 8.73 -4.82 -29.34
N HIS A 82 9.40 -5.94 -29.48
CA HIS A 82 10.78 -6.12 -29.10
C HIS A 82 11.67 -6.35 -30.32
N MET A 83 12.92 -5.85 -30.24
CA MET A 83 13.95 -6.07 -31.26
C MET A 83 15.10 -6.87 -30.66
N TYR A 84 15.43 -7.98 -31.29
CA TYR A 84 16.55 -8.85 -30.94
C TYR A 84 17.81 -8.42 -31.71
N ILE A 85 18.68 -7.65 -31.05
CA ILE A 85 19.84 -7.02 -31.68
C ILE A 85 20.81 -8.06 -32.24
N ASP A 86 20.91 -9.22 -31.60
CA ASP A 86 21.80 -10.28 -32.06
C ASP A 86 21.38 -10.86 -33.42
N GLU A 87 20.10 -10.88 -33.74
CA GLU A 87 19.58 -11.35 -35.02
C GLU A 87 19.88 -10.40 -36.17
N LEU A 88 20.20 -9.15 -35.87
CA LEU A 88 20.51 -8.12 -36.87
C LEU A 88 21.97 -8.07 -37.29
N ARG A 89 22.83 -8.98 -36.78
CA ARG A 89 24.27 -8.97 -37.12
C ARG A 89 24.56 -9.07 -38.62
N PRO A 90 23.88 -9.88 -39.42
CA PRO A 90 24.11 -9.91 -40.84
C PRO A 90 23.84 -8.55 -41.50
N LEU A 91 22.75 -7.89 -41.07
CA LEU A 91 22.40 -6.55 -41.56
C LEU A 91 23.43 -5.50 -41.15
N PHE A 92 23.96 -5.59 -39.91
CA PHE A 92 25.03 -4.73 -39.45
C PHE A 92 26.29 -4.89 -40.29
N TYR A 93 26.70 -6.13 -40.58
CA TYR A 93 27.86 -6.42 -41.40
C TYR A 93 27.70 -5.90 -42.84
N THR A 94 26.57 -6.20 -43.48
CA THR A 94 26.29 -5.75 -44.84
C THR A 94 26.28 -4.22 -44.93
N HIS A 95 25.64 -3.54 -43.99
CA HIS A 95 25.60 -2.09 -43.96
C HIS A 95 26.96 -1.47 -43.67
N TYR A 96 27.73 -2.03 -42.75
CA TYR A 96 29.12 -1.63 -42.45
C TYR A 96 30.00 -1.74 -43.69
N MET A 97 29.94 -2.87 -44.42
CA MET A 97 30.72 -3.07 -45.63
C MET A 97 30.33 -2.06 -46.72
N ARG A 98 29.06 -1.73 -46.87
CA ARG A 98 28.59 -0.68 -47.80
C ARG A 98 29.18 0.69 -47.43
N LEU A 99 29.20 1.06 -46.15
CA LEU A 99 29.76 2.34 -45.67
C LEU A 99 31.30 2.38 -45.79
N LYS A 100 31.96 1.26 -45.61
CA LYS A 100 33.42 1.14 -45.72
C LYS A 100 33.90 1.32 -47.16
N ALA A 101 33.17 0.80 -48.15
CA ALA A 101 33.36 0.99 -49.61
C ALA A 101 34.81 1.23 -50.08
N GLY A 102 35.74 0.33 -49.75
CA GLY A 102 37.15 0.40 -50.18
C GLY A 102 38.05 1.46 -49.48
N ARG A 103 37.56 2.20 -48.49
CA ARG A 103 38.36 3.19 -47.77
C ARG A 103 39.38 2.52 -46.87
N ARG A 104 40.64 3.00 -46.90
CA ARG A 104 41.63 2.65 -45.90
C ARG A 104 41.33 3.47 -44.62
N MET A 105 41.11 2.80 -43.50
CA MET A 105 40.69 3.41 -42.26
C MET A 105 41.58 2.90 -41.11
N SER A 106 41.88 3.76 -40.16
CA SER A 106 42.51 3.37 -38.87
C SER A 106 41.57 2.48 -38.08
N ARG A 107 42.10 1.78 -37.07
CA ARG A 107 41.29 0.91 -36.20
C ARG A 107 40.21 1.68 -35.46
N PHE A 108 40.52 2.90 -35.02
CA PHE A 108 39.56 3.80 -34.37
C PHE A 108 38.39 4.17 -35.28
N GLU A 109 38.69 4.60 -36.55
CA GLU A 109 37.70 4.94 -37.52
C GLU A 109 36.81 3.74 -37.93
N GLN A 110 37.38 2.52 -37.97
CA GLN A 110 36.62 1.30 -38.19
C GLN A 110 35.64 1.00 -37.07
N ASP A 111 36.06 1.20 -35.81
CA ASP A 111 35.19 1.01 -34.64
C ASP A 111 34.06 2.05 -34.62
N GLU A 112 34.35 3.30 -34.95
CA GLU A 112 33.37 4.36 -34.99
C GLU A 112 32.35 4.15 -36.13
N LEU A 113 32.85 3.80 -37.32
CA LEU A 113 31.99 3.42 -38.44
C LEU A 113 31.09 2.22 -38.13
N GLY A 114 31.65 1.25 -37.41
CA GLY A 114 30.90 0.09 -36.93
C GLY A 114 29.80 0.43 -35.92
N ARG A 115 30.04 1.43 -35.05
CA ARG A 115 29.01 1.95 -34.14
C ARG A 115 27.90 2.65 -34.90
N GLU A 116 28.26 3.51 -35.86
CA GLU A 116 27.33 4.25 -36.68
C GLU A 116 26.48 3.32 -37.57
N ALA A 117 27.11 2.35 -38.24
CA ALA A 117 26.42 1.36 -39.05
C ALA A 117 25.34 0.60 -38.27
N ARG A 118 25.66 0.16 -37.05
CA ARG A 118 24.70 -0.52 -36.16
C ARG A 118 23.52 0.36 -35.79
N TYR A 119 23.82 1.61 -35.42
CA TYR A 119 22.77 2.57 -35.06
C TYR A 119 21.83 2.85 -36.24
N GLN A 120 22.38 3.10 -37.42
CA GLN A 120 21.59 3.39 -38.63
C GLN A 120 20.64 2.24 -38.99
N VAL A 121 21.11 0.99 -38.91
CA VAL A 121 20.27 -0.18 -39.19
C VAL A 121 19.11 -0.24 -38.19
N VAL A 122 19.39 -0.14 -36.89
CA VAL A 122 18.34 -0.24 -35.87
C VAL A 122 17.40 0.96 -35.92
N SER A 123 17.91 2.15 -36.13
CA SER A 123 17.11 3.37 -36.28
C SER A 123 16.17 3.30 -37.46
N ASN A 124 16.65 2.84 -38.63
CA ASN A 124 15.85 2.67 -39.83
C ASN A 124 14.76 1.60 -39.65
N LEU A 125 15.10 0.45 -39.04
CA LEU A 125 14.10 -0.58 -38.70
C LEU A 125 13.06 -0.06 -37.73
N THR A 126 13.47 0.66 -36.71
CA THR A 126 12.55 1.29 -35.73
C THR A 126 11.59 2.23 -36.44
N MET A 127 12.11 3.08 -37.33
CA MET A 127 11.28 4.01 -38.11
C MET A 127 10.31 3.27 -39.02
N GLN A 128 10.78 2.28 -39.78
CA GLN A 128 9.93 1.49 -40.68
C GLN A 128 8.81 0.76 -39.95
N VAL A 129 9.12 0.08 -38.85
CA VAL A 129 8.14 -0.64 -38.05
C VAL A 129 7.13 0.32 -37.41
N SER A 130 7.61 1.41 -36.82
CA SER A 130 6.75 2.38 -36.14
C SER A 130 5.82 3.13 -37.13
N LEU A 131 6.28 3.41 -38.37
CA LEU A 131 5.45 3.97 -39.41
C LEU A 131 4.34 3.03 -39.85
N ARG A 132 4.65 1.72 -40.05
CA ARG A 132 3.63 0.70 -40.40
C ARG A 132 2.58 0.56 -39.32
N LEU A 133 2.98 0.72 -38.04
CA LEU A 133 2.07 0.67 -36.89
C LEU A 133 1.32 1.99 -36.65
N GLY A 134 1.60 3.03 -37.44
CA GLY A 134 0.92 4.34 -37.37
C GLY A 134 1.33 5.19 -36.16
N GLN A 135 2.50 4.93 -35.57
CA GLN A 135 3.04 5.70 -34.46
C GLN A 135 4.55 5.91 -34.64
N PRO A 136 4.98 6.85 -35.49
CA PRO A 136 6.39 7.07 -35.78
C PRO A 136 7.21 7.32 -34.54
N GLN A 137 8.32 6.59 -34.40
CA GLN A 137 9.24 6.74 -33.28
C GLN A 137 10.68 6.91 -33.78
N VAL A 138 11.41 7.80 -33.15
CA VAL A 138 12.84 8.01 -33.39
C VAL A 138 13.63 7.40 -32.24
N LEU A 139 14.57 6.52 -32.60
CA LEU A 139 15.46 5.92 -31.61
C LEU A 139 16.61 6.87 -31.26
N GLY A 140 16.76 7.20 -30.00
CA GLY A 140 17.91 7.99 -29.51
C GLY A 140 19.23 7.20 -29.59
N LYS A 141 20.28 7.80 -30.13
CA LYS A 141 21.61 7.21 -30.34
C LYS A 141 22.23 6.71 -29.03
N GLU A 142 22.18 7.51 -27.98
CA GLU A 142 22.70 7.15 -26.66
C GLU A 142 21.95 5.98 -26.00
N LYS A 143 20.63 5.97 -26.13
CA LYS A 143 19.78 4.87 -25.65
C LYS A 143 20.16 3.55 -26.31
N PHE A 144 20.33 3.56 -27.63
CA PHE A 144 20.79 2.39 -28.39
C PHE A 144 22.17 1.92 -27.96
N HIS A 145 23.16 2.83 -27.89
CA HIS A 145 24.52 2.46 -27.51
C HIS A 145 24.62 1.91 -26.10
N THR A 146 23.92 2.54 -25.14
CA THR A 146 23.85 2.04 -23.76
C THR A 146 23.25 0.63 -23.74
N HIS A 147 22.18 0.37 -24.48
CA HIS A 147 21.58 -0.95 -24.56
C HIS A 147 22.52 -1.95 -25.24
N TYR A 148 23.12 -1.59 -26.38
CA TYR A 148 24.03 -2.46 -27.14
C TYR A 148 25.24 -2.91 -26.30
N TYR A 149 25.87 -2.02 -25.56
CA TYR A 149 27.10 -2.36 -24.79
C TYR A 149 26.80 -3.03 -23.45
N LYS A 150 25.72 -2.62 -22.75
CA LYS A 150 25.41 -3.13 -21.43
C LYS A 150 24.39 -4.25 -21.41
N ARG A 151 23.49 -4.31 -22.40
CA ARG A 151 22.30 -5.17 -22.39
C ARG A 151 21.99 -5.82 -23.75
N ARG A 152 22.98 -5.90 -24.65
CA ARG A 152 22.82 -6.39 -26.02
C ARG A 152 22.11 -7.74 -26.16
N TYR A 153 22.25 -8.57 -25.18
CA TYR A 153 21.63 -9.89 -25.05
C TYR A 153 20.14 -9.85 -24.64
N ARG A 154 19.63 -8.70 -24.23
CA ARG A 154 18.20 -8.51 -23.95
C ARG A 154 17.53 -7.93 -25.18
N PRO A 155 16.29 -8.33 -25.47
CA PRO A 155 15.53 -7.67 -26.50
C PRO A 155 15.36 -6.17 -26.16
N MET A 156 15.55 -5.32 -27.13
CA MET A 156 15.31 -3.90 -26.98
C MET A 156 13.85 -3.59 -27.25
N THR A 157 13.16 -3.00 -26.28
CA THR A 157 11.77 -2.59 -26.48
C THR A 157 11.70 -1.41 -27.42
N MET A 158 11.00 -1.59 -28.55
CA MET A 158 10.75 -0.55 -29.54
C MET A 158 9.49 0.23 -29.21
N MET A 159 8.38 -0.46 -29.08
CA MET A 159 7.06 0.11 -28.78
C MET A 159 6.42 -0.66 -27.64
N GLN A 160 5.64 0.03 -26.82
CA GLN A 160 4.93 -0.55 -25.70
C GLN A 160 3.45 -0.26 -25.82
N ASP A 161 2.65 -1.17 -25.26
CA ASP A 161 1.21 -1.00 -25.10
C ASP A 161 0.45 -0.76 -26.42
N LEU A 162 0.66 -1.66 -27.38
CA LEU A 162 0.01 -1.59 -28.67
C LEU A 162 -1.50 -1.76 -28.54
N SER A 163 -2.25 -0.92 -29.22
CA SER A 163 -3.69 -1.07 -29.35
C SER A 163 -4.05 -2.31 -30.19
N PRO A 164 -5.26 -2.88 -30.06
CA PRO A 164 -5.69 -4.04 -30.86
C PRO A 164 -5.51 -3.84 -32.38
N GLY A 165 -5.76 -2.62 -32.88
CA GLY A 165 -5.54 -2.30 -34.30
C GLY A 165 -4.06 -2.29 -34.69
N GLN A 166 -3.16 -1.88 -33.80
CA GLN A 166 -1.72 -1.96 -34.04
C GLN A 166 -1.21 -3.40 -33.97
N VAL A 167 -1.75 -4.22 -33.06
CA VAL A 167 -1.45 -5.67 -33.03
C VAL A 167 -1.85 -6.34 -34.35
N ALA A 168 -3.05 -6.06 -34.88
CA ALA A 168 -3.47 -6.59 -36.16
C ALA A 168 -2.51 -6.17 -37.30
N ARG A 169 -2.14 -4.89 -37.41
CA ARG A 169 -1.16 -4.41 -38.38
C ARG A 169 0.21 -5.05 -38.21
N PHE A 170 0.63 -5.31 -36.96
CA PHE A 170 1.90 -6.00 -36.67
C PHE A 170 1.88 -7.39 -37.31
N VAL A 171 0.84 -8.17 -37.06
CA VAL A 171 0.70 -9.54 -37.57
C VAL A 171 0.65 -9.53 -39.11
N GLU A 172 -0.01 -8.55 -39.76
CA GLU A 172 -0.13 -8.48 -41.20
C GLU A 172 1.15 -7.97 -41.90
N GLN A 173 1.84 -6.97 -41.32
CA GLN A 173 2.85 -6.19 -42.06
C GLN A 173 4.26 -6.25 -41.48
N VAL A 174 4.41 -6.66 -40.21
CA VAL A 174 5.67 -6.52 -39.47
C VAL A 174 6.27 -7.86 -39.05
N HIS A 175 5.48 -8.91 -38.87
CA HIS A 175 5.96 -10.22 -38.38
C HIS A 175 7.10 -10.84 -39.21
N THR A 176 7.26 -10.43 -40.46
CA THR A 176 8.34 -10.90 -41.37
C THR A 176 9.64 -10.09 -41.23
N VAL A 177 9.66 -9.04 -40.41
CA VAL A 177 10.86 -8.21 -40.21
C VAL A 177 11.85 -8.96 -39.35
N PRO A 178 13.08 -9.25 -39.83
CA PRO A 178 14.05 -9.99 -39.03
C PRO A 178 14.37 -9.32 -37.70
N GLY A 179 14.44 -10.12 -36.63
CA GLY A 179 14.80 -9.63 -35.31
C GLY A 179 13.73 -8.78 -34.61
N VAL A 180 12.52 -8.70 -35.16
CA VAL A 180 11.41 -7.97 -34.52
C VAL A 180 10.30 -8.95 -34.16
N ASP A 181 9.84 -8.92 -32.91
CA ASP A 181 8.82 -9.84 -32.39
C ASP A 181 7.82 -9.13 -31.48
N LEU A 182 6.60 -9.68 -31.42
CA LEU A 182 5.52 -9.21 -30.55
C LEU A 182 5.51 -10.05 -29.27
N THR A 183 5.68 -9.40 -28.14
CA THR A 183 5.68 -10.07 -26.83
C THR A 183 4.45 -9.65 -26.04
N VAL A 184 3.78 -10.63 -25.44
CA VAL A 184 2.61 -10.42 -24.58
C VAL A 184 3.06 -10.49 -23.14
N ASN A 185 2.88 -9.41 -22.40
CA ASN A 185 3.27 -9.31 -20.99
C ASN A 185 2.05 -8.98 -20.11
N PRO A 186 1.81 -9.72 -19.02
CA PRO A 186 0.82 -9.33 -18.03
C PRO A 186 1.32 -8.09 -17.28
N VAL A 187 0.56 -7.01 -17.30
CA VAL A 187 0.89 -5.76 -16.61
C VAL A 187 -0.16 -5.45 -15.57
N ARG A 188 0.29 -5.16 -14.34
CA ARG A 188 -0.61 -4.78 -13.25
C ARG A 188 -1.39 -3.52 -13.59
N THR A 189 -2.67 -3.53 -13.27
CA THR A 189 -3.59 -2.41 -13.52
C THR A 189 -4.52 -2.24 -12.33
N TYR A 190 -4.72 -0.99 -11.95
CA TYR A 190 -5.67 -0.57 -10.93
C TYR A 190 -6.84 0.12 -11.64
N PRO A 191 -7.97 -0.59 -11.89
CA PRO A 191 -9.05 -0.10 -12.76
C PRO A 191 -9.70 1.21 -12.29
N ASN A 192 -9.62 1.48 -10.98
CA ASN A 192 -10.22 2.67 -10.36
C ASN A 192 -9.18 3.75 -10.01
N GLY A 193 -7.99 3.72 -10.65
CA GLY A 193 -6.96 4.77 -10.52
C GLY A 193 -6.41 4.91 -9.11
N ASP A 194 -6.70 6.03 -8.45
CA ASP A 194 -6.21 6.41 -7.13
C ASP A 194 -7.02 5.82 -5.95
N MET A 195 -8.10 5.09 -6.25
CA MET A 195 -8.95 4.47 -5.24
C MET A 195 -8.16 3.56 -4.31
N ALA A 196 -8.36 3.75 -3.00
CA ALA A 196 -7.75 2.94 -1.94
C ALA A 196 -6.21 2.85 -2.04
N PHE A 197 -5.52 3.88 -2.56
CA PHE A 197 -4.08 3.93 -2.79
C PHE A 197 -3.27 3.39 -1.61
N HIS A 198 -3.51 3.93 -0.39
CA HIS A 198 -2.78 3.54 0.81
C HIS A 198 -3.09 2.11 1.30
N THR A 199 -4.22 1.55 0.86
CA THR A 199 -4.63 0.19 1.22
C THR A 199 -4.10 -0.84 0.23
N LEU A 200 -4.28 -0.58 -1.06
CA LEU A 200 -3.78 -1.44 -2.13
C LEU A 200 -2.26 -1.36 -2.24
N GLY A 201 -1.72 -0.16 -2.15
CA GLY A 201 -0.31 0.10 -2.36
C GLY A 201 0.06 0.23 -3.84
N TYR A 202 1.34 0.02 -4.13
CA TYR A 202 1.87 0.16 -5.48
C TYR A 202 3.05 -0.77 -5.73
N LEU A 203 3.38 -0.94 -7.00
CA LEU A 203 4.49 -1.76 -7.45
C LEU A 203 5.68 -0.88 -7.87
N ARG A 204 6.88 -1.40 -7.68
CA ARG A 204 8.12 -0.85 -8.22
C ARG A 204 8.72 -1.86 -9.19
N ARG A 205 9.24 -1.35 -10.29
CA ARG A 205 10.00 -2.17 -11.23
C ARG A 205 11.31 -2.64 -10.58
N ASP A 206 11.56 -3.93 -10.69
CA ASP A 206 12.82 -4.57 -10.29
C ASP A 206 13.54 -5.07 -11.55
N ASP A 207 14.70 -4.51 -11.84
CA ASP A 207 15.50 -4.88 -13.01
C ASP A 207 16.36 -6.14 -12.76
N ALA A 208 16.43 -6.61 -11.51
CA ALA A 208 17.21 -7.80 -11.13
C ALA A 208 16.46 -8.67 -10.09
N PRO A 209 15.22 -9.10 -10.39
CA PRO A 209 14.41 -9.83 -9.44
C PRO A 209 15.05 -11.16 -9.05
N ASP A 210 14.97 -11.52 -7.77
CA ASP A 210 15.35 -12.84 -7.30
C ASP A 210 14.43 -13.93 -7.85
N SER A 211 14.95 -15.16 -7.93
CA SER A 211 14.19 -16.28 -8.49
C SER A 211 12.98 -16.69 -7.64
N GLY A 212 12.98 -16.39 -6.35
CA GLY A 212 11.95 -16.83 -5.41
C GLY A 212 11.96 -18.34 -5.11
N ARG A 213 12.64 -19.12 -5.94
CA ARG A 213 12.91 -20.55 -5.76
C ARG A 213 14.41 -20.81 -5.76
N GLU A 214 14.90 -21.74 -4.96
CA GLU A 214 16.21 -22.35 -5.17
C GLU A 214 16.17 -23.16 -6.46
N MET A 215 16.64 -22.56 -7.54
CA MET A 215 16.77 -23.22 -8.82
C MET A 215 18.20 -23.80 -8.91
N PRO A 216 18.39 -25.00 -9.51
CA PRO A 216 19.68 -25.64 -9.63
C PRO A 216 20.66 -24.90 -10.57
N PHE A 217 20.26 -23.75 -11.10
CA PHE A 217 21.05 -22.93 -12.00
C PHE A 217 20.85 -21.43 -11.74
N HIS A 218 21.90 -20.65 -11.94
CA HIS A 218 21.81 -19.21 -11.84
C HIS A 218 21.20 -18.63 -13.11
N PHE A 219 20.16 -17.80 -12.98
CA PHE A 219 19.61 -17.06 -14.10
C PHE A 219 20.64 -16.09 -14.67
N ARG A 220 21.07 -16.33 -15.90
CA ARG A 220 21.90 -15.37 -16.66
C ARG A 220 21.09 -14.18 -17.13
N TYR A 221 19.77 -14.35 -17.23
CA TYR A 221 18.81 -13.35 -17.66
C TYR A 221 17.67 -13.23 -16.67
N ARG A 222 17.53 -12.06 -16.10
CA ARG A 222 16.38 -11.70 -15.28
C ARG A 222 15.57 -10.68 -16.07
N LEU A 223 14.43 -11.08 -16.64
CA LEU A 223 13.48 -10.13 -17.20
C LEU A 223 13.01 -9.23 -16.06
N PRO A 224 12.87 -7.91 -16.31
CA PRO A 224 12.33 -7.01 -15.32
C PRO A 224 10.97 -7.50 -14.82
N ASP A 225 10.80 -7.49 -13.51
CA ASP A 225 9.56 -7.85 -12.84
C ASP A 225 9.08 -6.67 -12.00
N TYR A 226 7.97 -6.84 -11.31
CA TYR A 226 7.43 -5.85 -10.40
C TYR A 226 7.34 -6.43 -9.00
N ILE A 227 7.86 -5.69 -8.03
CA ILE A 227 7.76 -6.02 -6.60
C ILE A 227 6.80 -5.04 -5.93
N GLY A 228 6.01 -5.55 -4.98
CA GLY A 228 5.18 -4.74 -4.13
C GLY A 228 6.02 -3.93 -3.14
N VAL A 229 5.67 -2.66 -2.92
CA VAL A 229 6.43 -1.76 -2.04
C VAL A 229 5.66 -1.41 -0.78
N ASP A 230 4.37 -1.11 -0.89
CA ASP A 230 3.54 -0.69 0.23
C ASP A 230 2.13 -1.28 0.11
N GLY A 231 1.33 -1.15 1.15
CA GLY A 231 -0.04 -1.68 1.21
C GLY A 231 -0.10 -3.20 1.08
N LEU A 232 -1.23 -3.70 0.57
CA LEU A 232 -1.44 -5.13 0.30
C LEU A 232 -0.42 -5.67 -0.71
N GLU A 233 -0.10 -4.87 -1.74
CA GLU A 233 0.88 -5.25 -2.77
C GLU A 233 2.26 -5.51 -2.17
N GLY A 234 2.70 -4.68 -1.20
CA GLY A 234 4.02 -4.80 -0.58
C GLY A 234 4.08 -5.91 0.45
N VAL A 235 3.10 -5.94 1.35
CA VAL A 235 3.14 -6.88 2.49
C VAL A 235 2.87 -8.32 2.08
N TYR A 236 2.01 -8.53 1.08
CA TYR A 236 1.69 -9.85 0.56
C TYR A 236 2.31 -10.09 -0.83
N ASP A 237 3.45 -9.44 -1.12
CA ASP A 237 4.13 -9.57 -2.40
C ASP A 237 4.43 -11.02 -2.76
N GLU A 238 4.95 -11.81 -1.82
CA GLU A 238 5.27 -13.23 -2.04
C GLU A 238 4.04 -14.05 -2.43
N LEU A 239 2.89 -13.79 -1.78
CA LEU A 239 1.65 -14.48 -2.10
C LEU A 239 1.06 -14.02 -3.44
N LEU A 240 1.09 -12.70 -3.68
CA LEU A 240 0.51 -12.11 -4.90
C LEU A 240 1.39 -12.33 -6.13
N ARG A 241 2.72 -12.28 -5.99
CA ARG A 241 3.65 -12.35 -7.12
C ARG A 241 3.68 -13.71 -7.78
N GLY A 242 3.43 -14.79 -7.02
CA GLY A 242 3.54 -16.15 -7.49
C GLY A 242 4.99 -16.60 -7.70
N GLU A 243 5.17 -17.75 -8.30
CA GLU A 243 6.47 -18.37 -8.52
C GLU A 243 6.90 -18.25 -9.98
N ALA A 244 8.09 -17.70 -10.18
CA ALA A 244 8.63 -17.51 -11.52
C ALA A 244 8.97 -18.83 -12.21
N GLY A 245 8.72 -18.90 -13.51
CA GLY A 245 9.17 -19.96 -14.37
C GLY A 245 10.60 -19.74 -14.88
N ALA A 246 11.10 -20.74 -15.60
CA ALA A 246 12.40 -20.74 -16.21
C ALA A 246 12.33 -21.20 -17.67
N LYS A 247 12.99 -20.48 -18.57
CA LYS A 247 13.14 -20.81 -19.98
C LYS A 247 14.62 -20.87 -20.33
N ALA A 248 15.03 -21.93 -20.98
CA ALA A 248 16.37 -22.07 -21.52
C ALA A 248 16.40 -21.59 -22.98
N ILE A 249 17.32 -20.69 -23.28
CA ILE A 249 17.62 -20.26 -24.63
C ILE A 249 19.00 -20.80 -24.98
N ARG A 250 19.10 -21.66 -25.99
CA ARG A 250 20.40 -22.09 -26.53
C ARG A 250 20.89 -21.06 -27.53
N VAL A 251 22.15 -20.70 -27.41
CA VAL A 251 22.83 -19.79 -28.34
C VAL A 251 24.08 -20.44 -28.91
N ASN A 252 24.39 -20.15 -30.17
CA ASN A 252 25.64 -20.59 -30.78
C ASN A 252 26.84 -19.73 -30.31
N ASN A 253 28.05 -20.03 -30.78
CA ASN A 253 29.31 -19.36 -30.47
C ASN A 253 29.30 -17.84 -30.79
N ILE A 254 28.43 -17.40 -31.67
CA ILE A 254 28.21 -15.98 -32.02
C ILE A 254 26.97 -15.38 -31.36
N SER A 255 26.43 -16.06 -30.36
CA SER A 255 25.26 -15.65 -29.55
C SER A 255 23.93 -15.55 -30.30
N TYR A 256 23.76 -16.31 -31.42
CA TYR A 256 22.47 -16.50 -32.06
C TYR A 256 21.66 -17.55 -31.32
N ARG A 257 20.36 -17.26 -31.15
CA ARG A 257 19.38 -18.21 -30.62
C ARG A 257 19.22 -19.36 -31.62
N THR A 258 19.43 -20.59 -31.14
CA THR A 258 19.27 -21.82 -31.93
C THR A 258 18.02 -22.58 -31.55
N SER A 259 17.67 -22.61 -30.27
CA SER A 259 16.45 -23.21 -29.75
C SER A 259 16.03 -22.59 -28.43
N GLU A 260 14.79 -22.79 -28.04
CA GLU A 260 14.31 -22.45 -26.72
C GLU A 260 13.44 -23.58 -26.17
N GLU A 261 13.50 -23.73 -24.85
CA GLU A 261 12.78 -24.76 -24.11
C GLU A 261 12.32 -24.19 -22.77
N VAL A 262 11.07 -24.43 -22.39
CA VAL A 262 10.56 -24.05 -21.08
C VAL A 262 10.88 -25.16 -20.09
N TRP A 263 11.75 -24.84 -19.11
CA TRP A 263 12.15 -25.80 -18.08
C TRP A 263 11.17 -25.85 -16.91
N ALA A 264 10.58 -24.70 -16.57
CA ALA A 264 9.56 -24.61 -15.55
C ALA A 264 8.53 -23.56 -15.95
N TRP A 265 7.27 -23.92 -15.89
CA TRP A 265 6.19 -22.95 -16.11
C TRP A 265 6.03 -22.06 -14.88
N PRO A 266 5.74 -20.76 -15.07
CA PRO A 266 5.46 -19.87 -13.96
C PRO A 266 4.12 -20.26 -13.29
N GLU A 267 4.08 -20.19 -11.96
CA GLU A 267 2.87 -20.40 -11.18
C GLU A 267 2.27 -19.07 -10.76
N SER A 268 1.01 -18.84 -11.11
CA SER A 268 0.30 -17.62 -10.79
C SER A 268 0.18 -17.40 -9.28
N GLY A 269 0.27 -16.13 -8.86
CA GLY A 269 0.03 -15.75 -7.48
C GLY A 269 -1.42 -15.98 -7.02
N TYR A 270 -1.62 -15.90 -5.72
CA TYR A 270 -2.92 -16.11 -5.08
C TYR A 270 -3.84 -14.90 -5.28
N ASP A 271 -5.11 -15.15 -5.59
CA ASP A 271 -6.12 -14.12 -5.59
C ASP A 271 -6.55 -13.79 -4.16
N MET A 272 -6.75 -12.51 -3.86
CA MET A 272 -7.23 -12.03 -2.56
C MET A 272 -8.59 -11.40 -2.69
N ALA A 273 -9.58 -11.88 -1.92
CA ALA A 273 -10.87 -11.24 -1.77
C ALA A 273 -10.88 -10.42 -0.47
N LEU A 274 -11.04 -9.11 -0.61
CA LEU A 274 -11.09 -8.18 0.50
C LEU A 274 -12.50 -8.10 1.10
N SER A 275 -12.61 -7.50 2.27
CA SER A 275 -13.87 -7.07 2.86
C SER A 275 -14.36 -5.75 2.28
N LEU A 276 -13.48 -4.97 1.64
CA LEU A 276 -13.83 -3.71 0.99
C LEU A 276 -14.98 -3.89 -0.01
N ASP A 277 -15.87 -2.94 -0.02
CA ASP A 277 -16.91 -2.78 -1.02
C ASP A 277 -16.50 -1.63 -1.94
N ARG A 278 -16.18 -1.94 -3.20
CA ARG A 278 -15.69 -0.95 -4.18
C ARG A 278 -16.59 0.28 -4.27
N ASP A 279 -17.89 0.06 -4.30
CA ASP A 279 -18.85 1.13 -4.52
C ASP A 279 -18.98 2.02 -3.27
N ILE A 280 -18.89 1.44 -2.06
CA ILE A 280 -18.86 2.19 -0.79
C ILE A 280 -17.50 2.94 -0.66
N GLN A 281 -16.40 2.33 -1.06
CA GLN A 281 -15.08 2.96 -1.06
C GLN A 281 -15.08 4.22 -1.95
N LEU A 282 -15.53 4.10 -3.20
CA LEU A 282 -15.63 5.21 -4.14
C LEU A 282 -16.57 6.32 -3.62
N ALA A 283 -17.70 5.93 -3.05
CA ALA A 283 -18.64 6.90 -2.47
C ALA A 283 -18.04 7.65 -1.27
N ALA A 284 -17.27 6.95 -0.43
CA ALA A 284 -16.60 7.56 0.72
C ALA A 284 -15.47 8.50 0.30
N GLU A 285 -14.69 8.15 -0.71
CA GLU A 285 -13.67 9.01 -1.31
C GLU A 285 -14.28 10.27 -1.93
N ALA A 286 -15.30 10.10 -2.77
CA ALA A 286 -16.01 11.22 -3.39
C ALA A 286 -16.65 12.15 -2.34
N ALA A 287 -17.25 11.59 -1.28
CA ALA A 287 -17.84 12.37 -0.20
C ALA A 287 -16.80 13.19 0.57
N LEU A 288 -15.62 12.63 0.82
CA LEU A 288 -14.51 13.31 1.49
C LEU A 288 -13.88 14.37 0.57
N GLN A 289 -13.66 14.03 -0.71
CA GLN A 289 -13.06 14.90 -1.72
C GLN A 289 -13.93 16.12 -2.04
N ALA A 290 -15.26 15.98 -1.93
CA ALA A 290 -16.21 17.09 -2.10
C ALA A 290 -16.10 18.21 -1.05
N ASN A 291 -15.26 18.03 -0.02
CA ASN A 291 -14.92 19.08 0.94
C ASN A 291 -13.83 20.04 0.40
N GLY A 292 -13.19 19.70 -0.71
CA GLY A 292 -12.19 20.51 -1.40
C GLY A 292 -11.01 19.69 -1.94
N PRO A 293 -10.29 20.20 -2.94
CA PRO A 293 -9.20 19.45 -3.63
C PRO A 293 -7.98 19.19 -2.74
N GLU A 294 -7.76 20.00 -1.71
CA GLU A 294 -6.66 19.85 -0.75
C GLU A 294 -7.11 19.18 0.56
N THR A 295 -8.29 18.54 0.57
CA THR A 295 -8.80 17.90 1.79
C THR A 295 -7.84 16.83 2.28
N ARG A 296 -7.40 16.99 3.53
CA ARG A 296 -6.60 16.01 4.26
C ARG A 296 -7.49 15.36 5.30
N GLY A 297 -7.79 14.09 5.10
CA GLY A 297 -8.71 13.42 5.99
C GLY A 297 -8.77 11.91 5.77
N ALA A 298 -9.58 11.26 6.56
CA ALA A 298 -9.81 9.83 6.48
C ALA A 298 -11.28 9.48 6.72
N VAL A 299 -11.72 8.42 6.06
CA VAL A 299 -13.01 7.78 6.31
C VAL A 299 -12.79 6.28 6.53
N VAL A 300 -13.41 5.74 7.57
CA VAL A 300 -13.46 4.31 7.78
C VAL A 300 -14.92 3.89 7.89
N VAL A 301 -15.33 2.91 7.07
CA VAL A 301 -16.65 2.27 7.15
C VAL A 301 -16.42 0.82 7.54
N MET A 302 -17.01 0.40 8.67
CA MET A 302 -16.82 -0.93 9.25
C MET A 302 -18.18 -1.59 9.53
N ASP A 303 -18.31 -2.89 9.25
CA ASP A 303 -19.47 -3.67 9.67
C ASP A 303 -19.31 -4.02 11.17
N PRO A 304 -20.15 -3.48 12.06
CA PRO A 304 -20.05 -3.71 13.49
C PRO A 304 -20.35 -5.15 13.94
N ARG A 305 -20.90 -5.99 13.06
CA ARG A 305 -21.23 -7.41 13.34
C ARG A 305 -20.03 -8.33 13.14
N THR A 306 -19.16 -7.99 12.18
CA THR A 306 -18.08 -8.87 11.71
C THR A 306 -16.67 -8.27 11.84
N GLY A 307 -16.58 -6.95 11.94
CA GLY A 307 -15.30 -6.26 11.87
C GLY A 307 -14.80 -6.02 10.45
N ASP A 308 -15.59 -6.35 9.43
CA ASP A 308 -15.22 -6.14 8.03
C ASP A 308 -15.07 -4.65 7.71
N LEU A 309 -13.93 -4.26 7.16
CA LEU A 309 -13.73 -2.93 6.63
C LEU A 309 -14.40 -2.86 5.25
N LEU A 310 -15.46 -2.06 5.15
CA LEU A 310 -16.20 -1.85 3.90
C LEU A 310 -15.59 -0.74 3.06
N ALA A 311 -15.00 0.26 3.73
CA ALA A 311 -14.18 1.30 3.12
C ALA A 311 -13.10 1.76 4.09
N MET A 312 -11.91 2.08 3.54
CA MET A 312 -10.80 2.68 4.28
C MET A 312 -10.13 3.71 3.39
N VAL A 313 -10.52 4.97 3.59
CA VAL A 313 -10.09 6.12 2.79
C VAL A 313 -9.06 6.93 3.55
N SER A 314 -8.01 7.32 2.86
CA SER A 314 -7.05 8.34 3.30
C SER A 314 -6.76 9.28 2.15
N LEU A 315 -7.09 10.57 2.30
CA LEU A 315 -6.84 11.57 1.30
C LEU A 315 -5.80 12.60 1.77
N PRO A 316 -5.05 13.18 0.82
CA PRO A 316 -5.05 12.86 -0.60
C PRO A 316 -4.29 11.56 -0.91
N GLY A 317 -4.73 10.85 -1.97
CA GLY A 317 -4.09 9.66 -2.51
C GLY A 317 -3.28 9.97 -3.77
N PHE A 318 -2.92 8.89 -4.51
CA PHE A 318 -2.25 8.97 -5.79
C PHE A 318 -2.62 7.75 -6.67
N ASP A 319 -2.56 7.90 -8.00
CA ASP A 319 -2.84 6.79 -8.92
C ASP A 319 -1.70 5.77 -8.93
N SER A 320 -1.96 4.55 -8.43
CA SER A 320 -0.99 3.44 -8.40
C SER A 320 -0.51 3.01 -9.79
N ASN A 321 -1.28 3.26 -10.86
CA ASN A 321 -0.86 2.96 -12.23
C ASN A 321 0.36 3.79 -12.66
N LYS A 322 0.57 4.97 -12.08
CA LYS A 322 1.70 5.85 -12.39
C LYS A 322 3.05 5.26 -12.01
N PHE A 323 3.09 4.41 -11.01
CA PHE A 323 4.33 3.69 -10.64
C PHE A 323 4.74 2.65 -11.69
N ILE A 324 3.82 2.26 -12.57
CA ILE A 324 4.05 1.32 -13.67
C ILE A 324 4.32 2.07 -14.97
N SER A 325 3.50 3.09 -15.27
CA SER A 325 3.59 3.86 -16.53
C SER A 325 4.65 4.97 -16.51
N GLY A 326 5.08 5.38 -15.32
CA GLY A 326 6.02 6.50 -15.13
C GLY A 326 5.33 7.79 -14.73
N PHE A 327 6.13 8.71 -14.19
CA PHE A 327 5.69 10.01 -13.69
C PHE A 327 6.21 11.15 -14.55
N SER A 328 5.39 12.14 -14.80
CA SER A 328 5.83 13.46 -15.26
C SER A 328 6.52 14.24 -14.12
N ARG A 329 7.29 15.27 -14.46
CA ARG A 329 7.92 16.16 -13.44
C ARG A 329 6.90 16.83 -12.52
N ALA A 330 5.75 17.22 -13.07
CA ALA A 330 4.67 17.84 -12.29
C ALA A 330 4.04 16.85 -11.30
N GLU A 331 3.82 15.59 -11.70
CA GLU A 331 3.30 14.54 -10.82
C GLU A 331 4.29 14.19 -9.70
N ILE A 332 5.59 14.18 -9.98
CA ILE A 332 6.63 13.98 -8.94
C ILE A 332 6.57 15.13 -7.91
N ALA A 333 6.45 16.37 -8.37
CA ALA A 333 6.32 17.51 -7.47
C ALA A 333 5.06 17.43 -6.60
N GLN A 334 3.92 17.00 -7.17
CA GLN A 334 2.68 16.78 -6.42
C GLN A 334 2.81 15.63 -5.40
N LEU A 335 3.49 14.55 -5.76
CA LEU A 335 3.71 13.40 -4.88
C LEU A 335 4.54 13.78 -3.66
N ASN A 336 5.51 14.69 -3.83
CA ASN A 336 6.43 15.14 -2.80
C ASN A 336 5.98 16.45 -2.09
N ASP A 337 4.74 16.91 -2.31
CA ASP A 337 4.21 18.09 -1.58
C ASP A 337 4.05 17.76 -0.09
N GLU A 338 4.95 18.29 0.74
CA GLU A 338 4.98 18.07 2.18
C GLU A 338 3.72 18.61 2.89
N ARG A 339 3.03 19.63 2.35
CA ARG A 339 1.81 20.17 2.94
C ARG A 339 0.67 19.15 2.86
N LEU A 340 0.58 18.44 1.74
CA LEU A 340 -0.45 17.45 1.49
C LEU A 340 -0.05 16.08 2.08
N ASN A 341 1.23 15.80 2.13
CA ASN A 341 1.81 14.53 2.58
C ASN A 341 1.00 13.31 2.10
N ARG A 342 1.05 13.07 0.79
CA ARG A 342 0.26 12.02 0.12
C ARG A 342 0.66 10.59 0.52
N TRP A 343 1.87 10.43 1.06
CA TRP A 343 2.35 9.15 1.56
C TRP A 343 1.73 8.72 2.89
N LEU A 344 1.11 9.65 3.59
CA LEU A 344 0.57 9.41 4.91
C LEU A 344 -0.78 8.68 4.86
N ASN A 345 -0.84 7.46 5.37
CA ASN A 345 -2.11 6.80 5.62
C ASN A 345 -2.76 7.33 6.91
N ARG A 346 -3.66 8.30 6.77
CA ARG A 346 -4.36 8.95 7.86
C ARG A 346 -5.35 8.04 8.56
N ALA A 347 -5.90 7.06 7.84
CA ALA A 347 -6.89 6.14 8.41
C ALA A 347 -6.28 5.21 9.47
N THR A 348 -5.05 4.75 9.25
CA THR A 348 -4.36 3.81 10.14
C THR A 348 -3.32 4.47 11.04
N GLY A 349 -2.95 5.73 10.77
CA GLY A 349 -1.90 6.42 11.50
C GLY A 349 -0.50 5.94 11.16
N SER A 350 -0.25 5.53 9.91
CA SER A 350 1.09 5.15 9.47
C SER A 350 2.07 6.30 9.66
N GLY A 351 3.34 5.98 9.94
CA GLY A 351 4.34 7.01 10.25
C GLY A 351 4.19 7.63 11.66
N GLY A 352 3.38 7.04 12.53
CA GLY A 352 3.19 7.50 13.91
C GLY A 352 2.23 8.67 14.07
N VAL A 353 1.53 9.05 13.00
CA VAL A 353 0.55 10.14 13.04
C VAL A 353 -0.74 9.65 13.69
N ALA A 354 -1.16 10.36 14.72
CA ALA A 354 -2.42 10.13 15.40
C ALA A 354 -2.99 11.49 15.83
N TYR A 355 -4.27 11.49 16.12
CA TYR A 355 -5.04 12.71 16.26
C TYR A 355 -5.76 12.78 17.60
N PRO A 356 -5.86 13.95 18.25
CA PRO A 356 -6.68 14.09 19.44
C PRO A 356 -8.15 13.82 19.08
N PRO A 357 -8.85 12.97 19.86
CA PRO A 357 -10.22 12.58 19.56
C PRO A 357 -11.24 13.69 19.81
N GLY A 358 -10.97 14.59 20.75
CA GLY A 358 -11.98 15.57 21.17
C GLY A 358 -13.25 14.90 21.68
N SER A 359 -14.38 15.57 21.50
CA SER A 359 -15.68 15.13 22.06
C SER A 359 -16.19 13.76 21.62
N ILE A 360 -15.58 13.08 20.65
CA ILE A 360 -15.92 11.67 20.34
C ILE A 360 -15.48 10.72 21.48
N PHE A 361 -14.48 11.12 22.27
CA PHE A 361 -14.07 10.39 23.46
C PHE A 361 -15.17 10.32 24.51
N LYS A 362 -16.14 11.25 24.51
CA LYS A 362 -17.30 11.24 25.40
C LYS A 362 -18.14 9.96 25.29
N LEU A 363 -18.01 9.20 24.19
CA LEU A 363 -18.57 7.84 24.08
C LEU A 363 -17.97 6.92 25.14
N ILE A 364 -16.64 6.92 25.25
CA ILE A 364 -15.95 6.11 26.26
C ILE A 364 -16.26 6.62 27.67
N SER A 365 -16.26 7.94 27.88
CA SER A 365 -16.61 8.54 29.17
C SER A 365 -18.05 8.20 29.56
N SER A 366 -18.99 8.20 28.62
CA SER A 366 -20.39 7.80 28.86
C SER A 366 -20.48 6.35 29.28
N VAL A 367 -19.87 5.42 28.53
CA VAL A 367 -19.84 4.00 28.89
C VAL A 367 -19.23 3.83 30.28
N ALA A 368 -18.07 4.47 30.52
CA ALA A 368 -17.36 4.35 31.78
C ALA A 368 -18.22 4.77 32.98
N TYR A 369 -18.88 5.91 32.89
CA TYR A 369 -19.63 6.48 34.01
C TYR A 369 -21.01 5.81 34.19
N LEU A 370 -21.66 5.36 33.11
CA LEU A 370 -22.91 4.62 33.21
C LEU A 370 -22.70 3.21 33.79
N GLU A 371 -21.68 2.50 33.34
CA GLU A 371 -21.38 1.14 33.82
C GLU A 371 -20.96 1.13 35.29
N GLU A 372 -20.23 2.15 35.74
CA GLU A 372 -19.84 2.32 37.14
C GLU A 372 -20.93 2.95 38.03
N GLY A 373 -22.11 3.26 37.43
CA GLY A 373 -23.24 3.80 38.16
C GLY A 373 -23.07 5.24 38.67
N LEU A 374 -22.12 5.99 38.09
CA LEU A 374 -21.81 7.37 38.53
C LEU A 374 -22.78 8.39 37.95
N ILE A 375 -23.29 8.17 36.74
CA ILE A 375 -24.31 9.01 36.11
C ILE A 375 -25.71 8.46 36.46
N ASP A 376 -26.51 9.27 37.15
CA ASP A 376 -27.96 9.15 37.07
C ASP A 376 -28.44 9.90 35.85
N PRO A 377 -29.00 9.19 34.80
CA PRO A 377 -29.37 9.79 33.56
C PRO A 377 -30.42 10.92 33.64
N ALA A 378 -31.24 10.89 34.69
CA ALA A 378 -32.31 11.89 34.90
C ALA A 378 -31.80 13.12 35.67
N LYS A 379 -30.68 12.98 36.41
CA LYS A 379 -30.15 14.07 37.22
C LYS A 379 -29.58 15.17 36.33
N LYS A 380 -30.04 16.40 36.59
CA LYS A 380 -29.56 17.57 35.91
C LYS A 380 -28.32 18.17 36.51
N VAL A 381 -27.38 18.57 35.68
CA VAL A 381 -26.19 19.35 36.04
C VAL A 381 -26.32 20.71 35.38
N TYR A 382 -26.16 21.79 36.14
CA TYR A 382 -26.17 23.11 35.58
C TYR A 382 -24.86 23.44 34.86
N ASN A 383 -24.95 23.87 33.63
CA ASN A 383 -23.85 24.36 32.84
C ASN A 383 -23.90 25.89 32.75
N PRO A 384 -22.96 26.64 33.29
CA PRO A 384 -22.91 28.11 33.18
C PRO A 384 -22.32 28.59 31.82
N GLY A 385 -21.96 27.71 30.89
CA GLY A 385 -21.27 28.01 29.65
C GLY A 385 -19.75 27.84 29.75
N TYR A 386 -19.24 27.49 30.90
CA TYR A 386 -17.84 27.21 31.17
C TYR A 386 -17.69 26.30 32.37
N PHE A 387 -16.57 25.56 32.44
CA PHE A 387 -16.17 24.85 33.65
C PHE A 387 -15.07 25.63 34.38
N ARG A 388 -15.32 25.99 35.63
CA ARG A 388 -14.36 26.63 36.53
C ARG A 388 -14.47 26.00 37.91
N ASN A 389 -13.36 25.54 38.42
CA ASN A 389 -13.29 25.07 39.81
C ASN A 389 -12.11 25.73 40.52
N GLN A 390 -12.41 26.80 41.26
CA GLN A 390 -11.41 27.63 41.97
C GLN A 390 -10.59 26.84 42.98
N ARG A 391 -11.15 25.79 43.62
CA ARG A 391 -10.44 24.96 44.60
C ARG A 391 -9.44 23.99 43.95
N LEU A 392 -9.79 23.41 42.79
CA LEU A 392 -8.91 22.46 42.09
C LEU A 392 -7.95 23.20 41.15
N TYR A 393 -8.37 24.36 40.61
CA TYR A 393 -7.62 25.16 39.65
C TYR A 393 -7.95 26.64 39.78
N PRO A 394 -7.19 27.44 40.51
CA PRO A 394 -7.43 28.88 40.66
C PRO A 394 -7.41 29.64 39.34
N HIS A 395 -6.64 29.17 38.35
CA HIS A 395 -6.42 29.87 37.08
C HIS A 395 -6.91 29.10 35.83
N TYR A 396 -7.65 27.99 35.99
CA TYR A 396 -8.11 27.16 34.90
C TYR A 396 -9.60 27.37 34.65
N SER A 397 -9.91 27.83 33.45
CA SER A 397 -11.27 27.89 32.93
C SER A 397 -11.29 27.18 31.59
N LEU A 398 -12.29 26.36 31.37
CA LEU A 398 -12.53 25.68 30.09
C LEU A 398 -13.91 26.06 29.61
N ASP A 399 -13.97 26.71 28.44
CA ASP A 399 -15.23 27.09 27.81
C ASP A 399 -16.03 25.86 27.41
N ASP A 400 -17.35 25.94 27.61
CA ASP A 400 -18.27 24.92 27.12
C ASP A 400 -18.84 25.34 25.76
N THR A 401 -18.90 24.42 24.82
CA THR A 401 -19.52 24.64 23.53
C THR A 401 -21.06 24.61 23.59
N ALA A 402 -21.60 24.02 24.65
CA ALA A 402 -23.02 23.98 24.92
C ALA A 402 -23.49 25.27 25.62
N PRO A 403 -24.64 25.82 25.26
CA PRO A 403 -25.17 27.06 25.90
C PRO A 403 -25.47 26.83 27.39
N PRO A 404 -25.52 27.91 28.20
CA PRO A 404 -25.89 27.79 29.61
C PRO A 404 -27.27 27.17 29.82
N GLY A 405 -27.42 26.39 30.91
CA GLY A 405 -28.69 25.75 31.29
C GLY A 405 -28.50 24.41 32.00
N ASP A 406 -29.64 23.76 32.28
CA ASP A 406 -29.68 22.44 32.95
C ASP A 406 -29.57 21.32 31.94
N TYR A 407 -28.69 20.35 32.20
CA TYR A 407 -28.39 19.24 31.32
C TYR A 407 -28.59 17.90 32.04
N ASP A 408 -29.53 17.08 31.52
CA ASP A 408 -29.54 15.64 31.76
C ASP A 408 -28.53 14.94 30.83
N PHE A 409 -28.39 13.62 30.92
CA PHE A 409 -27.43 12.87 30.13
C PHE A 409 -27.64 13.03 28.61
N ILE A 410 -28.89 12.89 28.12
CA ILE A 410 -29.18 12.95 26.67
C ILE A 410 -28.89 14.35 26.13
N ARG A 411 -29.36 15.39 26.83
CA ARG A 411 -29.10 16.77 26.43
C ARG A 411 -27.62 17.12 26.46
N ALA A 412 -26.88 16.66 27.47
CA ALA A 412 -25.45 16.87 27.61
C ALA A 412 -24.67 16.18 26.47
N PHE A 413 -25.09 14.97 26.12
CA PHE A 413 -24.44 14.20 25.05
C PHE A 413 -24.67 14.86 23.68
N LYS A 414 -25.93 15.12 23.29
CA LYS A 414 -26.28 15.70 21.99
C LYS A 414 -25.77 17.14 21.77
N ARG A 415 -25.68 17.92 22.86
CA ARG A 415 -25.12 19.30 22.83
C ARG A 415 -23.61 19.31 23.07
N SER A 416 -23.02 18.14 23.36
CA SER A 416 -21.60 17.97 23.61
C SER A 416 -21.08 18.82 24.79
N SER A 417 -21.85 18.99 25.88
CA SER A 417 -21.46 19.78 27.05
C SER A 417 -20.16 19.24 27.67
N ASN A 418 -19.16 20.09 27.81
CA ASN A 418 -17.91 19.76 28.51
C ASN A 418 -18.14 19.72 30.02
N THR A 419 -18.84 20.71 30.55
CA THR A 419 -19.12 20.87 31.99
C THR A 419 -19.76 19.62 32.60
N TYR A 420 -20.75 19.04 31.89
CA TYR A 420 -21.42 17.82 32.36
C TYR A 420 -20.44 16.65 32.54
N PHE A 421 -19.61 16.35 31.55
CA PHE A 421 -18.68 15.23 31.60
C PHE A 421 -17.53 15.48 32.58
N ILE A 422 -17.03 16.71 32.68
CA ILE A 422 -16.00 17.11 33.65
C ILE A 422 -16.52 17.02 35.07
N HIS A 423 -17.78 17.37 35.29
CA HIS A 423 -18.41 17.21 36.62
C HIS A 423 -18.24 15.78 37.13
N TYR A 424 -18.67 14.79 36.36
CA TYR A 424 -18.55 13.37 36.75
C TYR A 424 -17.11 12.83 36.74
N ALA A 425 -16.22 13.40 35.94
CA ALA A 425 -14.82 13.02 35.92
C ALA A 425 -14.08 13.43 37.24
N LEU A 426 -14.45 14.58 37.77
CA LEU A 426 -13.74 15.16 38.92
C LEU A 426 -14.43 14.89 40.27
N THR A 427 -15.75 14.68 40.28
CA THR A 427 -16.57 14.48 41.46
C THR A 427 -17.48 13.28 41.34
N PRO A 428 -16.94 12.05 41.11
CA PRO A 428 -17.75 10.85 40.87
C PRO A 428 -18.80 10.56 41.93
N ASP A 429 -18.52 10.83 43.21
CA ASP A 429 -19.46 10.64 44.35
C ASP A 429 -19.92 11.97 44.96
N GLY A 430 -19.79 13.08 44.24
CA GLY A 430 -20.11 14.42 44.73
C GLY A 430 -19.07 15.04 45.69
N ARG A 431 -17.96 14.36 45.93
CA ARG A 431 -16.83 14.86 46.75
C ARG A 431 -15.73 15.43 45.88
N ILE A 432 -15.20 16.59 46.22
CA ILE A 432 -14.28 17.38 45.39
C ILE A 432 -12.91 16.71 45.14
N ASP A 433 -12.47 15.76 45.96
CA ASP A 433 -11.12 15.19 45.89
C ASP A 433 -11.02 13.85 45.13
N GLN A 434 -12.06 13.43 44.41
CA GLN A 434 -12.15 12.09 43.80
C GLN A 434 -11.73 12.01 42.34
N TRP A 435 -11.07 13.04 41.78
CA TRP A 435 -10.54 13.01 40.45
C TRP A 435 -9.63 11.81 40.15
N ARG A 436 -8.97 11.25 41.20
CA ARG A 436 -8.14 10.01 41.09
C ARG A 436 -8.96 8.79 40.74
N GLN A 437 -10.19 8.68 41.26
CA GLN A 437 -11.14 7.65 40.90
C GLN A 437 -11.64 7.81 39.49
N GLY A 438 -12.06 9.03 39.08
CA GLY A 438 -12.44 9.33 37.71
C GLY A 438 -11.32 9.02 36.70
N LYS A 439 -10.05 9.36 37.06
CA LYS A 439 -8.88 8.98 36.25
C LYS A 439 -8.81 7.46 36.07
N ARG A 440 -8.88 6.69 37.17
CA ARG A 440 -8.77 5.23 37.11
C ARG A 440 -9.85 4.62 36.25
N ILE A 441 -11.09 5.05 36.41
CA ILE A 441 -12.23 4.59 35.61
C ILE A 441 -12.03 4.87 34.10
N LEU A 442 -11.67 6.09 33.73
CA LEU A 442 -11.45 6.47 32.33
C LEU A 442 -10.30 5.68 31.71
N LEU A 443 -9.20 5.47 32.44
CA LEU A 443 -8.06 4.69 31.93
C LEU A 443 -8.41 3.21 31.79
N ASP A 444 -9.14 2.62 32.71
CA ASP A 444 -9.57 1.22 32.69
C ASP A 444 -10.48 0.99 31.45
N TRP A 445 -11.49 1.84 31.27
CA TRP A 445 -12.40 1.70 30.13
C TRP A 445 -11.73 2.00 28.78
N GLY A 446 -10.87 3.03 28.70
CA GLY A 446 -10.08 3.28 27.49
C GLY A 446 -9.18 2.09 27.11
N ASN A 447 -8.56 1.43 28.10
CA ASN A 447 -7.78 0.21 27.87
C ASN A 447 -8.66 -0.99 27.47
N ARG A 448 -9.88 -1.11 28.01
CA ARG A 448 -10.85 -2.14 27.58
C ARG A 448 -11.29 -1.94 26.13
N PHE A 449 -11.42 -0.70 25.64
CA PHE A 449 -11.59 -0.35 24.23
C PHE A 449 -10.32 -0.51 23.39
N ARG A 450 -9.19 -0.92 24.00
CA ARG A 450 -7.88 -1.15 23.40
C ARG A 450 -7.22 0.12 22.82
N LEU A 451 -7.51 1.29 23.35
CA LEU A 451 -6.80 2.51 22.99
C LEU A 451 -5.30 2.41 23.34
N GLY A 452 -4.46 3.12 22.61
CA GLY A 452 -3.00 3.10 22.76
C GLY A 452 -2.33 1.81 22.28
N ARG A 453 -3.09 0.87 21.73
CA ARG A 453 -2.59 -0.36 21.10
C ARG A 453 -2.73 -0.29 19.59
N LYS A 454 -1.79 -0.91 18.88
CA LYS A 454 -1.91 -1.04 17.41
C LYS A 454 -3.17 -1.82 17.04
N THR A 455 -3.90 -1.29 16.08
CA THR A 455 -5.09 -1.95 15.53
C THR A 455 -4.67 -2.82 14.36
N VAL A 456 -4.47 -4.10 14.65
CA VAL A 456 -3.82 -5.05 13.75
C VAL A 456 -4.78 -5.55 12.67
N LEU A 457 -4.38 -5.44 11.41
CA LEU A 457 -5.10 -5.92 10.20
C LEU A 457 -4.53 -7.24 9.64
N LYS A 458 -3.87 -8.06 10.44
CA LYS A 458 -3.15 -9.26 9.99
C LYS A 458 -4.05 -10.32 9.37
N LEU A 459 -3.54 -10.95 8.32
CA LEU A 459 -4.13 -12.13 7.69
C LEU A 459 -4.01 -13.37 8.60
N SER A 460 -2.84 -13.57 9.21
CA SER A 460 -2.54 -14.63 10.18
C SER A 460 -1.57 -14.14 11.24
N ALA A 461 -1.31 -14.95 12.27
CA ALA A 461 -0.34 -14.62 13.29
C ALA A 461 1.09 -14.49 12.73
N SER A 462 1.43 -15.28 11.70
CA SER A 462 2.75 -15.35 11.07
C SER A 462 3.00 -14.27 10.02
N LEU A 463 1.94 -13.67 9.45
CA LEU A 463 2.08 -12.65 8.42
C LEU A 463 2.01 -11.24 9.02
N PRO A 464 2.77 -10.28 8.49
CA PRO A 464 2.69 -8.88 8.91
C PRO A 464 1.33 -8.25 8.57
N SER A 465 1.05 -7.09 9.15
CA SER A 465 -0.14 -6.32 8.78
C SER A 465 0.03 -5.68 7.42
N PRO A 466 -1.01 -5.72 6.53
CA PRO A 466 -0.93 -5.19 5.17
C PRO A 466 -0.75 -3.68 5.09
N VAL A 467 -0.95 -2.99 6.19
CA VAL A 467 -0.81 -1.53 6.28
C VAL A 467 -0.03 -1.20 7.54
N ARG A 468 0.88 -0.24 7.45
CA ARG A 468 1.58 0.28 8.65
C ARG A 468 0.58 0.93 9.58
N GLU A 469 0.56 0.50 10.82
CA GLU A 469 -0.41 0.90 11.82
C GLU A 469 0.23 1.79 12.88
N GLY A 470 -0.44 2.88 13.21
CA GLY A 470 -0.18 3.66 14.40
C GLY A 470 -0.97 3.12 15.60
N SER A 471 -0.48 3.37 16.79
CA SER A 471 -1.18 3.02 18.03
C SER A 471 -1.95 4.20 18.62
N GLY A 472 -1.69 5.42 18.15
CA GLY A 472 -2.02 6.58 18.96
C GLY A 472 -1.27 6.57 20.29
N TYR A 473 -1.67 7.44 21.18
CA TYR A 473 -1.19 7.45 22.55
C TYR A 473 -2.38 7.42 23.52
N PHE A 474 -2.39 6.43 24.40
CA PHE A 474 -3.31 6.35 25.52
C PHE A 474 -2.55 5.89 26.75
N PRO A 475 -2.64 6.60 27.89
CA PRO A 475 -1.88 6.25 29.08
C PRO A 475 -2.29 4.87 29.62
N ALA A 476 -1.33 4.04 29.99
CA ALA A 476 -1.60 2.82 30.69
C ALA A 476 -1.99 3.14 32.15
N ARG A 477 -2.67 2.18 32.82
CA ARG A 477 -3.20 2.33 34.20
C ARG A 477 -2.18 2.85 35.22
N ASP A 478 -0.93 2.43 35.06
CA ASP A 478 0.15 2.69 36.05
C ASP A 478 1.17 3.72 35.52
N ASN A 479 1.00 4.27 34.33
CA ASN A 479 1.96 5.20 33.79
C ASN A 479 1.81 6.60 34.41
N LYS A 480 2.91 7.09 34.94
CA LYS A 480 3.11 8.52 35.14
C LYS A 480 2.99 9.21 33.78
N PHE A 481 2.31 10.36 33.72
CA PHE A 481 2.26 11.17 32.52
C PHE A 481 3.68 11.44 32.02
N LYS A 482 3.93 11.34 30.71
CA LYS A 482 5.24 11.72 30.13
C LYS A 482 5.48 13.23 30.08
N LYS A 483 4.63 13.99 30.79
CA LYS A 483 4.72 15.44 30.85
C LYS A 483 5.90 15.83 31.75
N LYS A 484 6.82 16.62 31.19
CA LYS A 484 7.91 17.20 31.93
C LYS A 484 7.60 18.66 32.24
N ASN A 485 7.95 19.12 33.45
CA ASN A 485 7.93 20.53 33.78
C ASN A 485 9.08 21.27 33.05
N GLN A 486 9.15 22.59 33.21
CA GLN A 486 10.21 23.42 32.63
C GLN A 486 11.64 23.02 33.08
N PHE A 487 11.76 22.23 34.18
CA PHE A 487 13.03 21.71 34.68
C PHE A 487 13.33 20.28 34.24
N GLY A 488 12.49 19.70 33.38
CA GLY A 488 12.67 18.34 32.85
C GLY A 488 12.19 17.20 33.78
N GLU A 489 11.59 17.53 34.93
CA GLU A 489 11.05 16.57 35.86
C GLU A 489 9.69 16.02 35.42
N GLN A 490 9.44 14.72 35.62
CA GLN A 490 8.14 14.11 35.32
C GLN A 490 7.06 14.62 36.26
N ILE A 491 6.07 15.31 35.71
CA ILE A 491 4.91 15.77 36.48
C ILE A 491 3.88 14.64 36.56
N GLY A 492 3.35 14.42 37.78
CA GLY A 492 2.23 13.53 38.01
C GLY A 492 0.92 14.05 37.41
N TRP A 493 -0.10 13.21 37.44
CA TRP A 493 -1.45 13.60 37.04
C TRP A 493 -2.01 14.69 37.95
N ALA A 494 -2.67 15.64 37.32
CA ALA A 494 -3.48 16.65 38.00
C ALA A 494 -4.96 16.49 37.61
N ALA A 495 -5.89 17.06 38.39
CA ALA A 495 -7.31 16.97 38.11
C ALA A 495 -7.69 17.58 36.71
N GLY A 496 -6.94 18.61 36.22
CA GLY A 496 -7.14 19.16 34.87
C GLY A 496 -6.74 18.21 33.74
N ASP A 497 -5.80 17.32 33.98
CA ASP A 497 -5.48 16.29 33.03
C ASP A 497 -6.64 15.30 32.88
N VAL A 498 -7.34 15.01 34.00
CA VAL A 498 -8.55 14.17 33.99
C VAL A 498 -9.73 14.88 33.35
N ALA A 499 -9.89 16.20 33.60
CA ALA A 499 -10.88 17.03 32.94
C ALA A 499 -10.68 17.08 31.43
N ASN A 500 -9.43 17.22 30.97
CA ASN A 500 -9.10 17.16 29.55
C ASN A 500 -9.31 15.75 28.97
N LEU A 501 -8.89 14.71 29.68
CA LEU A 501 -9.04 13.33 29.23
C LEU A 501 -10.51 12.97 28.97
N CYS A 502 -11.42 13.31 29.90
CA CYS A 502 -12.83 12.91 29.78
C CYS A 502 -13.55 13.53 28.57
N ILE A 503 -13.03 14.63 28.03
CA ILE A 503 -13.54 15.29 26.81
C ILE A 503 -12.68 15.03 25.58
N GLY A 504 -11.68 14.14 25.70
CA GLY A 504 -10.82 13.76 24.59
C GLY A 504 -9.77 14.78 24.19
N GLN A 505 -9.37 15.62 25.13
CA GLN A 505 -8.30 16.60 24.99
C GLN A 505 -7.05 16.19 25.78
N GLY A 506 -6.00 16.97 25.71
CA GLY A 506 -4.73 16.68 26.36
C GLY A 506 -3.79 15.85 25.48
N GLU A 507 -3.07 14.89 26.06
CA GLU A 507 -2.02 14.14 25.34
C GLU A 507 -2.53 12.87 24.64
N ILE A 508 -3.82 12.55 24.75
CA ILE A 508 -4.36 11.36 24.09
C ILE A 508 -4.47 11.59 22.58
N THR A 509 -4.08 10.56 21.85
CA THR A 509 -4.24 10.54 20.40
C THR A 509 -4.72 9.17 19.93
N VAL A 510 -5.53 9.18 18.87
CA VAL A 510 -6.17 8.00 18.31
C VAL A 510 -6.05 8.01 16.78
N THR A 511 -6.29 6.86 16.16
CA THR A 511 -6.42 6.76 14.72
C THR A 511 -7.90 6.62 14.31
N PRO A 512 -8.29 7.03 13.10
CA PRO A 512 -9.65 6.81 12.59
C PRO A 512 -10.09 5.33 12.64
N LEU A 513 -9.17 4.41 12.38
CA LEU A 513 -9.43 2.97 12.48
C LEU A 513 -9.75 2.54 13.93
N GLN A 514 -9.02 3.08 14.93
CA GLN A 514 -9.35 2.82 16.34
C GLN A 514 -10.75 3.35 16.69
N MET A 515 -11.11 4.51 16.16
CA MET A 515 -12.43 5.08 16.39
C MET A 515 -13.55 4.28 15.69
N ALA A 516 -13.27 3.67 14.54
CA ALA A 516 -14.20 2.75 13.90
C ALA A 516 -14.44 1.48 14.73
N VAL A 517 -13.38 0.92 15.34
CA VAL A 517 -13.49 -0.21 16.27
C VAL A 517 -14.29 0.17 17.51
N MET A 518 -14.00 1.33 18.10
CA MET A 518 -14.75 1.86 19.26
C MET A 518 -16.24 2.06 18.93
N THR A 519 -16.52 2.71 17.79
CA THR A 519 -17.89 2.98 17.35
C THR A 519 -18.66 1.67 17.07
N SER A 520 -17.98 0.69 16.44
CA SER A 520 -18.53 -0.63 16.21
C SER A 520 -18.83 -1.37 17.52
N ALA A 521 -17.97 -1.25 18.52
CA ALA A 521 -18.18 -1.86 19.83
C ALA A 521 -19.39 -1.25 20.55
N VAL A 522 -19.59 0.06 20.45
CA VAL A 522 -20.80 0.73 20.94
C VAL A 522 -22.06 0.25 20.18
N ALA A 523 -21.97 0.17 18.87
CA ALA A 523 -23.08 -0.23 18.01
C ALA A 523 -23.53 -1.69 18.22
N ASN A 524 -22.61 -2.60 18.53
CA ASN A 524 -22.89 -4.05 18.66
C ASN A 524 -23.08 -4.53 20.10
N GLY A 525 -23.21 -3.62 21.08
CA GLY A 525 -23.44 -3.97 22.47
C GLY A 525 -22.18 -4.37 23.26
N GLY A 526 -20.98 -3.98 22.82
CA GLY A 526 -19.75 -4.10 23.60
C GLY A 526 -18.69 -5.06 23.06
N LYS A 527 -18.87 -5.69 21.92
CA LYS A 527 -17.86 -6.57 21.31
C LYS A 527 -16.82 -5.75 20.57
N VAL A 528 -15.59 -5.73 21.05
CA VAL A 528 -14.44 -5.11 20.42
C VAL A 528 -13.88 -6.08 19.39
N LEU A 529 -14.17 -5.86 18.11
CA LEU A 529 -13.79 -6.74 17.02
C LEU A 529 -12.42 -6.37 16.44
N GLN A 530 -11.68 -7.37 15.97
CA GLN A 530 -10.50 -7.13 15.14
C GLN A 530 -10.96 -6.68 13.76
N PRO A 531 -10.51 -5.52 13.25
CA PRO A 531 -10.81 -5.13 11.89
C PRO A 531 -10.27 -6.16 10.90
N ARG A 532 -11.08 -6.51 9.91
CA ARG A 532 -10.73 -7.49 8.89
C ARG A 532 -10.74 -6.82 7.52
N LEU A 533 -9.59 -6.83 6.85
CA LEU A 533 -9.41 -6.28 5.51
C LEU A 533 -9.43 -7.39 4.45
N VAL A 534 -8.77 -8.51 4.70
CA VAL A 534 -8.77 -9.66 3.81
C VAL A 534 -9.75 -10.69 4.35
N LYS A 535 -10.71 -11.11 3.51
CA LYS A 535 -11.70 -12.14 3.84
C LYS A 535 -11.27 -13.53 3.44
N ARG A 536 -10.64 -13.66 2.28
CA ARG A 536 -10.29 -14.95 1.68
C ARG A 536 -9.06 -14.80 0.79
N VAL A 537 -8.23 -15.83 0.80
CA VAL A 537 -7.12 -16.02 -0.12
C VAL A 537 -7.37 -17.29 -0.91
N ASP A 538 -7.38 -17.19 -2.24
CA ASP A 538 -7.71 -18.28 -3.15
C ASP A 538 -6.45 -18.71 -3.91
N SER A 539 -6.02 -19.96 -3.73
CA SER A 539 -4.94 -20.57 -4.50
C SER A 539 -5.44 -20.92 -5.90
N ARG A 540 -4.73 -20.47 -6.93
CA ARG A 540 -4.88 -20.94 -8.31
C ARG A 540 -3.79 -21.95 -8.59
N GLN A 541 -3.98 -23.21 -8.17
CA GLN A 541 -3.12 -24.27 -8.65
C GLN A 541 -3.60 -24.76 -10.03
N ALA A 542 -2.67 -24.83 -10.99
CA ALA A 542 -2.95 -25.32 -12.34
C ALA A 542 -3.40 -26.81 -12.34
N PHE A 543 -3.07 -27.58 -11.29
CA PHE A 543 -3.34 -29.01 -11.18
C PHE A 543 -3.59 -29.48 -9.74
N GLY A 544 -4.43 -28.76 -8.94
CA GLY A 544 -4.70 -29.23 -7.58
C GLY A 544 -5.86 -28.52 -6.91
N GLN A 545 -6.35 -29.08 -5.81
CA GLN A 545 -7.47 -28.54 -5.05
C GLN A 545 -7.15 -27.13 -4.56
N ALA A 546 -7.96 -26.16 -5.00
CA ALA A 546 -7.89 -24.78 -4.52
C ALA A 546 -8.06 -24.77 -2.99
N ARG A 547 -7.04 -24.38 -2.24
CA ARG A 547 -7.16 -24.14 -0.80
C ARG A 547 -7.68 -22.73 -0.59
N ASN A 548 -8.97 -22.61 -0.40
CA ASN A 548 -9.60 -21.35 -0.02
C ASN A 548 -9.41 -21.12 1.48
N GLN A 549 -8.55 -20.22 1.86
CA GLN A 549 -8.36 -19.85 3.26
C GLN A 549 -9.28 -18.67 3.61
N VAL A 550 -10.35 -18.96 4.35
CA VAL A 550 -11.26 -17.92 4.89
C VAL A 550 -10.73 -17.41 6.23
N ILE A 551 -10.65 -16.10 6.36
CA ILE A 551 -10.19 -15.43 7.59
C ILE A 551 -11.38 -15.30 8.56
N PRO A 552 -11.33 -15.87 9.76
CA PRO A 552 -12.44 -15.83 10.69
C PRO A 552 -12.64 -14.46 11.32
N VAL A 553 -13.87 -14.18 11.78
CA VAL A 553 -14.16 -13.04 12.64
C VAL A 553 -13.54 -13.25 14.01
N LYS A 554 -12.85 -12.24 14.53
CA LYS A 554 -12.16 -12.31 15.82
C LYS A 554 -12.63 -11.22 16.78
N VAL A 555 -13.09 -11.65 17.96
CA VAL A 555 -13.40 -10.77 19.09
C VAL A 555 -12.11 -10.56 19.91
N LEU A 556 -11.66 -9.33 20.05
CA LEU A 556 -10.47 -8.96 20.80
C LEU A 556 -10.76 -8.75 22.29
N ASN A 557 -11.97 -8.27 22.60
CA ASN A 557 -12.46 -8.07 23.94
C ASN A 557 -13.99 -7.99 23.94
N ASN A 558 -14.63 -8.33 25.07
CA ASN A 558 -16.03 -8.07 25.30
C ASN A 558 -16.14 -7.13 26.51
N LEU A 559 -16.80 -6.01 26.31
CA LEU A 559 -16.97 -4.99 27.34
C LEU A 559 -18.02 -5.40 28.37
N ASN A 560 -18.89 -6.36 28.04
CA ASN A 560 -20.01 -6.84 28.87
C ASN A 560 -20.90 -5.68 29.39
N LEU A 561 -21.32 -4.81 28.41
CA LEU A 561 -22.14 -3.66 28.74
C LEU A 561 -23.54 -4.07 29.21
N LYS A 562 -24.08 -3.34 30.16
CA LYS A 562 -25.47 -3.46 30.56
C LYS A 562 -26.39 -3.05 29.43
N ARG A 563 -27.51 -3.72 29.27
CA ARG A 563 -28.48 -3.42 28.21
C ARG A 563 -28.98 -1.98 28.29
N GLU A 564 -29.25 -1.52 29.51
CA GLU A 564 -29.72 -0.14 29.78
C GLU A 564 -28.67 0.90 29.33
N THR A 565 -27.38 0.64 29.56
CA THR A 565 -26.28 1.51 29.09
C THR A 565 -26.28 1.61 27.56
N VAL A 566 -26.40 0.48 26.87
CA VAL A 566 -26.40 0.43 25.38
C VAL A 566 -27.63 1.19 24.83
N GLU A 567 -28.84 0.90 25.35
CA GLU A 567 -30.08 1.54 24.91
C GLU A 567 -30.06 3.06 25.14
N LEU A 568 -29.60 3.51 26.31
CA LEU A 568 -29.48 4.91 26.64
C LEU A 568 -28.46 5.64 25.76
N LEU A 569 -27.30 5.01 25.51
CA LEU A 569 -26.27 5.59 24.69
C LEU A 569 -26.71 5.68 23.22
N HIS A 570 -27.38 4.63 22.70
CA HIS A 570 -27.97 4.67 21.36
C HIS A 570 -29.02 5.78 21.24
N LYS A 571 -29.89 5.96 22.27
CA LYS A 571 -30.86 7.04 22.31
C LYS A 571 -30.20 8.42 22.30
N ALA A 572 -29.12 8.61 23.07
CA ALA A 572 -28.39 9.87 23.11
C ALA A 572 -27.66 10.17 21.78
N MET A 573 -27.08 9.13 21.14
CA MET A 573 -26.44 9.26 19.82
C MET A 573 -27.47 9.50 18.72
N LEU A 574 -28.67 8.91 18.80
CA LEU A 574 -29.74 9.17 17.85
C LEU A 574 -30.23 10.61 17.98
N ALA A 575 -30.40 11.11 19.22
CA ALA A 575 -30.79 12.49 19.49
C ALA A 575 -29.78 13.52 18.94
N ASP A 576 -28.46 13.19 18.92
CA ASP A 576 -27.45 14.08 18.33
C ASP A 576 -27.68 14.32 16.82
N VAL A 577 -28.27 13.34 16.10
CA VAL A 577 -28.54 13.44 14.65
C VAL A 577 -29.98 13.83 14.34
N ALA A 578 -30.95 13.30 15.09
CA ALA A 578 -32.36 13.44 14.78
C ALA A 578 -32.97 14.78 15.31
N ASP A 579 -32.52 15.26 16.47
CA ASP A 579 -33.09 16.44 17.10
C ASP A 579 -32.68 17.75 16.39
N ARG A 580 -33.53 18.76 16.47
CA ARG A 580 -33.27 20.06 15.86
C ARG A 580 -32.01 20.75 16.38
N ASP A 581 -31.72 20.53 17.66
CA ASP A 581 -30.58 21.10 18.40
C ASP A 581 -29.40 20.14 18.53
N GLY A 582 -29.46 18.99 17.86
CA GLY A 582 -28.38 18.02 17.82
C GLY A 582 -27.20 18.49 16.98
N SER A 583 -25.97 18.23 17.46
CA SER A 583 -24.75 18.70 16.81
C SER A 583 -24.45 17.94 15.51
N GLY A 584 -24.92 16.71 15.36
CA GLY A 584 -24.71 15.83 14.20
C GLY A 584 -25.82 15.91 13.14
N ARG A 585 -26.75 16.82 13.25
CA ARG A 585 -27.95 16.92 12.38
C ARG A 585 -27.66 16.90 10.88
N ALA A 586 -26.52 17.45 10.45
CA ALA A 586 -26.13 17.50 9.06
C ALA A 586 -25.87 16.10 8.45
N ALA A 587 -25.74 15.06 9.28
CA ALA A 587 -25.61 13.66 8.84
C ALA A 587 -26.97 12.98 8.58
N GLN A 588 -28.10 13.63 8.88
CA GLN A 588 -29.43 13.05 8.74
C GLN A 588 -29.72 12.63 7.29
N VAL A 589 -30.27 11.43 7.15
CA VAL A 589 -30.70 10.88 5.86
C VAL A 589 -32.12 10.33 6.03
N PRO A 590 -33.10 10.80 5.23
CA PRO A 590 -34.49 10.35 5.33
C PRO A 590 -34.61 8.83 5.24
N GLY A 591 -35.31 8.22 6.20
CA GLY A 591 -35.53 6.76 6.27
C GLY A 591 -34.29 5.91 6.55
N PHE A 592 -33.29 6.50 7.22
CA PHE A 592 -32.12 5.82 7.76
C PHE A 592 -31.87 6.37 9.17
N THR A 593 -32.00 5.52 10.17
CA THR A 593 -31.85 5.91 11.58
C THR A 593 -30.35 5.92 11.94
N ILE A 594 -29.78 7.12 12.02
CA ILE A 594 -28.34 7.31 12.24
C ILE A 594 -28.10 7.76 13.67
N CYS A 595 -27.27 7.02 14.39
CA CYS A 595 -26.68 7.39 15.68
C CYS A 595 -25.32 8.06 15.42
N GLY A 596 -25.05 9.21 16.05
CA GLY A 596 -23.80 9.90 15.80
C GLY A 596 -23.25 10.67 17.00
N LYS A 597 -22.00 11.13 16.86
CA LYS A 597 -21.34 12.06 17.76
C LYS A 597 -20.32 12.90 17.00
N THR A 598 -20.46 14.21 17.11
CA THR A 598 -19.48 15.17 16.59
C THR A 598 -18.29 15.33 17.53
N GLY A 599 -17.14 15.66 16.98
CA GLY A 599 -15.94 16.02 17.74
C GLY A 599 -15.16 17.11 17.05
N THR A 600 -14.56 17.98 17.84
CA THR A 600 -13.61 19.00 17.41
C THR A 600 -12.50 19.04 18.45
N ALA A 601 -11.27 18.83 18.01
CA ALA A 601 -10.12 18.87 18.88
C ALA A 601 -9.11 19.90 18.38
N GLN A 602 -8.49 20.60 19.32
CA GLN A 602 -7.45 21.58 19.02
C GLN A 602 -6.09 20.91 18.89
N LYS A 603 -5.32 21.27 17.87
CA LYS A 603 -3.95 20.81 17.66
C LYS A 603 -3.04 22.03 17.45
N LYS A 604 -1.96 22.11 18.22
CA LYS A 604 -0.92 23.12 17.99
C LYS A 604 -0.02 22.68 16.84
N VAL A 605 0.03 23.46 15.79
CA VAL A 605 0.84 23.22 14.60
C VAL A 605 1.93 24.28 14.52
N PRO A 606 3.23 23.91 14.39
CA PRO A 606 4.29 24.90 14.25
C PRO A 606 4.10 25.71 12.96
N THR A 607 4.24 27.03 13.05
CA THR A 607 4.08 27.96 11.91
C THR A 607 5.33 28.04 11.03
N GLY A 608 6.43 27.36 11.41
CA GLY A 608 7.75 27.56 10.78
C GLY A 608 8.43 28.88 11.16
N LYS A 609 7.75 29.76 11.89
CA LYS A 609 8.26 31.06 12.34
C LYS A 609 8.70 30.99 13.80
N PHE A 610 9.69 31.80 14.14
CA PHE A 610 10.13 32.01 15.52
C PHE A 610 9.63 33.37 16.05
N HIS A 611 9.48 33.46 17.36
CA HIS A 611 9.12 34.75 17.95
C HIS A 611 10.25 35.75 17.71
N PRO A 612 9.95 37.00 17.30
CA PRO A 612 10.95 37.97 16.89
C PRO A 612 12.03 38.31 17.94
N ARG A 613 11.73 38.09 19.23
CA ARG A 613 12.62 38.41 20.37
C ARG A 613 13.09 37.17 21.16
N SER A 614 12.80 35.95 20.71
CA SER A 614 13.18 34.72 21.42
C SER A 614 13.26 33.55 20.44
N ALA A 615 14.09 32.53 20.72
CA ALA A 615 14.17 31.29 19.93
C ALA A 615 12.94 30.38 20.07
N VAL A 616 11.81 30.91 20.54
CA VAL A 616 10.56 30.15 20.74
C VAL A 616 9.84 30.02 19.42
N ARG A 617 9.56 28.78 19.00
CA ARG A 617 8.73 28.48 17.81
C ARG A 617 7.29 28.98 18.04
N LEU A 618 6.77 29.65 17.03
CA LEU A 618 5.37 30.07 17.02
C LEU A 618 4.49 28.90 16.56
N PHE A 619 3.36 28.72 17.22
CA PHE A 619 2.35 27.71 16.89
C PHE A 619 1.04 28.41 16.51
N ARG A 620 0.34 27.86 15.54
CA ARG A 620 -1.07 28.18 15.29
C ARG A 620 -1.93 27.05 15.85
N THR A 621 -3.12 27.37 16.28
CA THR A 621 -4.14 26.37 16.61
C THR A 621 -4.82 25.93 15.32
N ASP A 622 -4.82 24.62 15.08
CA ASP A 622 -5.55 23.98 14.00
C ASP A 622 -6.61 23.04 14.60
N HIS A 623 -7.65 22.73 13.86
CA HIS A 623 -8.73 21.89 14.33
C HIS A 623 -8.68 20.52 13.64
N ILE A 624 -8.75 19.45 14.42
CA ILE A 624 -9.03 18.11 13.93
C ILE A 624 -10.52 17.86 14.18
N THR A 625 -11.25 17.69 13.11
CA THR A 625 -12.71 17.54 13.15
C THR A 625 -13.10 16.09 12.93
N TRP A 626 -14.13 15.65 13.67
CA TRP A 626 -14.56 14.27 13.69
C TRP A 626 -16.08 14.14 13.63
N PHE A 627 -16.52 13.06 13.00
CA PHE A 627 -17.86 12.52 13.19
C PHE A 627 -17.79 11.01 13.23
N VAL A 628 -18.29 10.42 14.31
CA VAL A 628 -18.41 8.97 14.46
C VAL A 628 -19.87 8.62 14.54
N SER A 629 -20.27 7.56 13.82
CA SER A 629 -21.68 7.22 13.68
C SER A 629 -21.88 5.76 13.31
N PHE A 630 -23.08 5.26 13.56
CA PHE A 630 -23.50 3.96 13.04
C PHE A 630 -24.97 3.99 12.61
N ALA A 631 -25.35 3.09 11.73
CA ALA A 631 -26.72 2.96 11.22
C ALA A 631 -26.98 1.56 10.64
N PRO A 632 -28.28 1.16 10.54
CA PRO A 632 -29.41 1.72 11.27
C PRO A 632 -29.36 1.39 12.77
N VAL A 633 -30.04 2.17 13.63
CA VAL A 633 -29.97 1.94 15.10
C VAL A 633 -30.58 0.61 15.51
N GLU A 634 -31.63 0.15 14.81
CA GLU A 634 -32.37 -1.08 15.10
C GLU A 634 -31.53 -2.34 14.85
N SER A 635 -30.65 -2.29 13.86
CA SER A 635 -29.76 -3.39 13.46
C SER A 635 -28.50 -2.81 12.82
N PRO A 636 -27.51 -2.40 13.61
CA PRO A 636 -26.32 -1.73 13.11
C PRO A 636 -25.56 -2.56 12.08
N GLN A 637 -25.39 -2.00 10.88
CA GLN A 637 -24.67 -2.63 9.76
C GLN A 637 -23.45 -1.83 9.30
N TYR A 638 -23.45 -0.52 9.57
CA TYR A 638 -22.42 0.40 9.13
C TYR A 638 -21.98 1.30 10.27
N ALA A 639 -20.75 1.18 10.72
CA ALA A 639 -20.09 2.17 11.55
C ALA A 639 -19.25 3.05 10.64
N VAL A 640 -19.52 4.36 10.61
CA VAL A 640 -18.85 5.35 9.75
C VAL A 640 -18.12 6.35 10.61
N VAL A 641 -16.83 6.46 10.40
CA VAL A 641 -15.95 7.44 11.04
C VAL A 641 -15.38 8.35 9.99
N VAL A 642 -15.55 9.64 10.17
CA VAL A 642 -14.98 10.69 9.33
C VAL A 642 -14.07 11.57 10.17
N MET A 643 -12.87 11.83 9.67
CA MET A 643 -11.90 12.76 10.25
C MET A 643 -11.35 13.67 9.17
N VAL A 644 -11.28 14.98 9.46
CA VAL A 644 -10.69 15.98 8.55
C VAL A 644 -9.73 16.87 9.34
N GLU A 645 -8.49 16.98 8.81
CA GLU A 645 -7.50 17.95 9.30
C GLU A 645 -7.89 19.36 8.85
N SER A 646 -7.71 20.35 9.72
CA SER A 646 -8.01 21.76 9.43
C SER A 646 -9.47 22.02 9.05
N GLY A 647 -10.40 21.20 9.53
CA GLY A 647 -11.83 21.43 9.36
C GLY A 647 -12.34 22.52 10.30
N GLU A 648 -13.52 23.08 10.02
CA GLU A 648 -14.15 24.11 10.84
C GLU A 648 -14.68 23.50 12.15
N SER A 649 -15.56 22.51 12.04
CA SER A 649 -16.10 21.75 13.17
C SER A 649 -16.55 20.35 12.74
N GLY A 650 -16.74 19.43 13.70
CA GLY A 650 -17.31 18.13 13.40
C GLY A 650 -18.72 18.21 12.81
N ALA A 651 -19.50 19.21 13.22
CA ALA A 651 -20.86 19.46 12.76
C ALA A 651 -20.92 19.97 11.31
N SER A 652 -20.11 20.98 10.97
CA SER A 652 -20.13 21.62 9.65
C SER A 652 -19.28 20.88 8.60
N THR A 653 -18.21 20.19 9.03
CA THR A 653 -17.28 19.50 8.12
C THR A 653 -17.59 18.01 8.00
N CYS A 654 -17.54 17.26 9.11
CA CYS A 654 -17.56 15.80 9.07
C CYS A 654 -18.96 15.18 9.01
N ALA A 655 -19.95 15.76 9.69
CA ALA A 655 -21.32 15.24 9.68
C ALA A 655 -21.96 15.28 8.27
N PRO A 656 -21.82 16.34 7.46
CA PRO A 656 -22.30 16.35 6.07
C PRO A 656 -21.63 15.27 5.20
N ILE A 657 -20.34 14.99 5.39
CA ILE A 657 -19.59 13.95 4.67
C ILE A 657 -20.20 12.58 5.00
N ALA A 658 -20.42 12.27 6.29
CA ALA A 658 -21.08 11.04 6.71
C ALA A 658 -22.49 10.90 6.13
N GLY A 659 -23.25 11.99 6.09
CA GLY A 659 -24.57 12.02 5.47
C GLY A 659 -24.56 11.68 3.96
N ARG A 660 -23.54 12.13 3.23
CA ARG A 660 -23.34 11.76 1.82
C ARG A 660 -23.05 10.26 1.69
N ILE A 661 -22.18 9.73 2.56
CA ILE A 661 -21.82 8.29 2.59
C ILE A 661 -23.06 7.44 2.87
N TYR A 662 -23.86 7.77 3.88
CA TYR A 662 -25.08 7.02 4.19
C TYR A 662 -26.13 7.10 3.07
N ARG A 663 -26.25 8.23 2.39
CA ARG A 663 -27.13 8.34 1.19
C ARG A 663 -26.68 7.42 0.07
N ALA A 664 -25.36 7.36 -0.18
CA ALA A 664 -24.79 6.45 -1.17
C ALA A 664 -25.00 4.98 -0.79
N ILE A 665 -24.73 4.60 0.46
CA ILE A 665 -24.97 3.23 0.98
C ILE A 665 -26.45 2.85 0.77
N ARG A 666 -27.38 3.72 1.15
CA ARG A 666 -28.83 3.45 0.97
C ARG A 666 -29.22 3.30 -0.50
N HIS A 667 -28.64 4.09 -1.37
CA HIS A 667 -28.86 3.95 -2.82
C HIS A 667 -28.35 2.59 -3.31
N LEU A 668 -27.12 2.21 -2.95
CA LEU A 668 -26.53 0.92 -3.31
C LEU A 668 -27.34 -0.26 -2.79
N GLU A 669 -27.85 -0.21 -1.56
CA GLU A 669 -28.71 -1.27 -1.01
C GLU A 669 -30.02 -1.42 -1.80
N ARG A 670 -30.62 -0.31 -2.21
CA ARG A 670 -31.85 -0.33 -3.02
C ARG A 670 -31.61 -0.95 -4.39
N GLU A 671 -30.52 -0.55 -5.06
CA GLU A 671 -30.17 -1.10 -6.37
C GLU A 671 -29.83 -2.60 -6.29
N ARG A 672 -29.12 -3.01 -5.24
CA ARG A 672 -28.80 -4.43 -5.01
C ARG A 672 -30.03 -5.28 -4.71
N LYS A 673 -31.04 -4.74 -4.02
CA LYS A 673 -32.32 -5.42 -3.75
C LYS A 673 -33.20 -5.53 -5.00
N LYS A 674 -33.10 -4.62 -5.96
CA LYS A 674 -33.87 -4.65 -7.22
C LYS A 674 -33.36 -5.68 -8.23
N GLY A 675 -32.24 -6.38 -7.94
CA GLY A 675 -31.75 -7.46 -8.80
C GLY A 675 -31.22 -7.01 -10.17
N GLY A 676 -30.89 -5.72 -10.34
CA GLY A 676 -30.37 -5.19 -11.58
C GLY A 676 -28.95 -5.73 -11.87
N PRO A 677 -28.66 -6.17 -13.14
CA PRO A 677 -27.31 -6.52 -13.51
C PRO A 677 -26.44 -5.27 -13.38
N ARG A 678 -25.26 -5.43 -12.74
CA ARG A 678 -24.27 -4.39 -12.64
C ARG A 678 -23.74 -4.08 -14.06
N LEU A 679 -24.36 -3.15 -14.74
CA LEU A 679 -23.79 -2.57 -15.94
C LEU A 679 -22.50 -1.83 -15.53
N ALA A 680 -21.37 -2.47 -15.83
CA ALA A 680 -20.11 -1.75 -15.92
C ALA A 680 -20.29 -0.66 -17.00
N LYS A 681 -20.63 0.55 -16.58
CA LYS A 681 -20.51 1.70 -17.47
C LYS A 681 -19.02 1.89 -17.72
N ARG A 682 -18.67 1.76 -19.02
CA ARG A 682 -17.35 1.96 -19.65
C ARG A 682 -16.75 3.31 -19.31
#